data_46a68c9da6c0a45a6ab47e366c4d2a5b
#
_entry.id   46a68c9da6c0a45a6ab47e366c4d2a5b
#
_cell.length_a   1.000
_cell.length_b   1.000
_cell.length_c   1.000
_cell.angle_alpha   90.00
_cell.angle_beta   90.00
_cell.angle_gamma   90.00
#
_symmetry.space_group_name_H-M   'P 1'
#
loop_
_entity.id
_entity.type
_entity.pdbx_description
1 polymer ?
#
loop_
_entity_poly.entity_id
_entity_poly.type
_entity_poly.pdbx_seq_one_letter_code
_entity_poly.pdbx_strand_id
1 'polypeptide(L)'
;MLYAMKYRALNLLACLALAALARVAVAAEPLYLREPFDEITLDEKNDHAVLQVRPLELGGPPRKVPESPEGKVSVRLLDQPDKAYEVDWAAIAKVTLFEDRVLQVAKQLVSKGKFDEAYEHLQFLRKNYPKLEGLEPAYDDYLFEEAKVATRDKRFDNALAMLRELYERNPKRPELQGALVMTSEKLIEKLVAAEDYPGARLLVRNLQSWFPKEPAVAKWQSQFQTQAGTLLKQAQAALAAGEFRKADEAARRMQQLWPHLAGAKELCAAVHAKYGRVVVGITATTSLADPGRIDDWAARRTGCLVQRPLVMFAGPGAQGGNYQCPVGTLNLDKSLRKMTLTVTPDLRWSAGTATLTGADVAHRLLAMADPADASYQAGWGELLGGIEVSAIYNVAITFRHPCVRPEAWLQTYLLPYTNPSLLDQPDLSSGPYMVHSKGEDETRYVVNDRDGGGAASRPREIAERYFREKGKALSALRQGRIQIIDRLAPWEVQVARGARGLVVEPYAAPLVHCLVPNLRKPLTANRTFRRALVYGLDRAGLLDTLCGGRELPGARVISGPFAATLGSERSIHYAYDDMIKPREYDPRLGLMLAAQAAEEVSLAEKARGREFKGLSLLLAHPGDPVARLACSTIRQQLQLVGIAVSLKELAPGASCRVTDDVDLVYAELAAWEPVVDARRILGEDGLAGGCSPYMSLALRQLESASDWGEVRSRMRQIHRVAHQEVALVPLYQLTDHFAYHESIQGIGTRPVTLYQNVQQWQAGFSYSGDQQ
;
A
#
# COMPACT_ATOMS: atom_id res chain seq x y z
N MET A 1 69.30 13.16 -6.81
CA MET A 1 69.16 13.23 -5.33
C MET A 1 68.18 14.34 -4.86
N LEU A 2 67.92 15.36 -5.67
CA LEU A 2 67.00 16.46 -5.32
C LEU A 2 65.49 16.16 -5.54
N TYR A 3 65.13 15.15 -6.34
CA TYR A 3 63.75 14.76 -6.60
C TYR A 3 63.16 13.87 -5.51
N ALA A 4 63.97 13.12 -4.78
CA ALA A 4 63.51 12.23 -3.70
C ALA A 4 63.22 12.97 -2.36
N MET A 5 63.79 14.16 -2.16
CA MET A 5 63.51 14.95 -0.97
C MET A 5 62.20 15.74 -1.04
N LYS A 6 61.75 16.15 -2.24
CA LYS A 6 60.43 16.84 -2.40
C LYS A 6 59.25 15.92 -2.17
N TYR A 7 59.32 14.66 -2.54
CA TYR A 7 58.23 13.68 -2.29
C TYR A 7 58.08 13.27 -0.82
N ARG A 8 59.20 13.27 -0.04
CA ARG A 8 59.13 12.98 1.41
C ARG A 8 58.54 14.16 2.21
N ALA A 9 58.79 15.38 1.80
CA ALA A 9 58.23 16.58 2.45
C ALA A 9 56.71 16.74 2.14
N LEU A 10 56.30 16.38 0.93
CA LEU A 10 54.88 16.42 0.56
C LEU A 10 54.02 15.35 1.27
N ASN A 11 54.60 14.15 1.45
CA ASN A 11 53.91 13.08 2.17
C ASN A 11 53.87 13.34 3.69
N LEU A 12 54.86 14.01 4.28
CA LEU A 12 54.81 14.41 5.69
C LEU A 12 53.79 15.53 5.95
N LEU A 13 53.65 16.47 5.02
CA LEU A 13 52.63 17.52 5.08
C LEU A 13 51.23 16.96 4.84
N ALA A 14 51.05 15.98 3.95
CA ALA A 14 49.79 15.28 3.74
C ALA A 14 49.40 14.41 4.95
N CYS A 15 50.33 13.74 5.60
CA CYS A 15 50.07 12.99 6.83
C CYS A 15 49.80 13.89 8.03
N LEU A 16 50.41 15.07 8.12
CA LEU A 16 50.11 16.06 9.16
C LEU A 16 48.75 16.77 8.92
N ALA A 17 48.39 16.99 7.66
CA ALA A 17 47.06 17.51 7.31
C ALA A 17 45.95 16.49 7.53
N LEU A 18 46.19 15.17 7.26
CA LEU A 18 45.26 14.09 7.59
C LEU A 18 45.18 13.83 9.11
N ALA A 19 46.24 14.02 9.86
CA ALA A 19 46.23 13.93 11.32
C ALA A 19 45.54 15.15 11.98
N ALA A 20 45.55 16.32 11.32
CA ALA A 20 44.81 17.49 11.76
C ALA A 20 43.28 17.42 11.42
N LEU A 21 42.90 16.70 10.35
CA LEU A 21 41.51 16.43 9.99
C LEU A 21 40.90 15.24 10.76
N ALA A 22 41.70 14.42 11.40
CA ALA A 22 41.27 13.30 12.23
C ALA A 22 41.08 13.66 13.73
N ARG A 23 41.04 14.94 14.09
CA ARG A 23 40.31 15.37 15.28
C ARG A 23 38.81 15.40 14.95
N VAL A 24 38.23 14.25 14.68
CA VAL A 24 36.83 14.01 15.04
C VAL A 24 36.74 14.38 16.52
N ALA A 25 36.08 15.48 16.84
CA ALA A 25 35.70 15.79 18.18
C ALA A 25 34.91 14.55 18.68
N VAL A 26 35.54 13.73 19.51
CA VAL A 26 34.82 12.72 20.30
C VAL A 26 33.82 13.58 21.08
N ALA A 27 32.56 13.55 20.68
CA ALA A 27 31.50 14.24 21.37
C ALA A 27 31.61 13.76 22.82
N ALA A 28 31.81 14.70 23.75
CA ALA A 28 31.93 14.35 25.16
C ALA A 28 30.67 13.58 25.54
N GLU A 29 30.86 12.42 26.17
CA GLU A 29 29.75 11.58 26.59
C GLU A 29 28.70 12.41 27.33
N PRO A 30 27.41 12.34 26.95
CA PRO A 30 26.34 13.12 27.57
C PRO A 30 26.33 12.93 29.09
N LEU A 31 26.12 14.04 29.83
CA LEU A 31 26.25 14.01 31.29
C LEU A 31 25.35 12.96 31.95
N TYR A 32 24.14 12.73 31.43
CA TYR A 32 23.18 11.75 31.95
C TYR A 32 23.60 10.27 31.78
N LEU A 33 24.58 9.98 30.93
CA LEU A 33 25.14 8.64 30.74
C LEU A 33 26.34 8.36 31.64
N ARG A 34 26.91 9.40 32.26
CA ARG A 34 28.04 9.25 33.17
C ARG A 34 27.62 8.68 34.52
N GLU A 35 28.57 8.06 35.22
CA GLU A 35 28.34 7.65 36.63
C GLU A 35 27.94 8.89 37.45
N PRO A 36 26.86 8.83 38.24
CA PRO A 36 26.40 9.99 39.03
C PRO A 36 27.47 10.49 40.00
N PHE A 37 27.66 11.81 40.06
CA PHE A 37 28.58 12.46 40.96
C PHE A 37 28.06 13.84 41.38
N ASP A 38 28.38 14.28 42.61
CA ASP A 38 28.09 15.62 43.09
C ASP A 38 29.36 16.50 43.03
N GLU A 39 29.17 17.80 42.91
CA GLU A 39 30.31 18.76 42.91
C GLU A 39 30.23 19.61 44.19
N ILE A 40 31.33 19.67 44.90
CA ILE A 40 31.54 20.51 46.09
C ILE A 40 32.54 21.59 45.70
N THR A 41 32.11 22.87 45.80
CA THR A 41 33.02 24.01 45.69
C THR A 41 33.40 24.44 47.10
N LEU A 42 34.68 24.47 47.40
CA LEU A 42 35.19 24.92 48.66
C LEU A 42 35.20 26.45 48.79
N ASP A 43 35.39 26.98 49.99
CA ASP A 43 35.42 28.41 50.27
C ASP A 43 36.67 29.12 49.76
N GLU A 44 36.73 30.45 49.96
CA GLU A 44 37.86 31.30 49.51
C GLU A 44 39.20 30.90 50.13
N LYS A 45 39.19 30.33 51.34
CA LYS A 45 40.38 29.87 52.06
C LYS A 45 41.00 28.62 51.40
N ASN A 46 40.21 27.92 50.62
CA ASN A 46 40.59 26.73 49.87
C ASN A 46 40.57 26.97 48.37
N ASP A 47 40.93 28.18 47.92
CA ASP A 47 41.06 28.63 46.53
C ASP A 47 39.84 28.28 45.62
N HIS A 48 38.64 28.19 46.16
CA HIS A 48 37.43 27.77 45.49
C HIS A 48 37.59 26.44 44.73
N ALA A 49 38.39 25.53 45.23
CA ALA A 49 38.64 24.23 44.63
C ALA A 49 37.31 23.46 44.42
N VAL A 50 37.14 22.91 43.23
CA VAL A 50 35.94 22.11 42.86
C VAL A 50 36.31 20.63 42.97
N LEU A 51 35.65 19.93 43.84
CA LEU A 51 35.80 18.50 44.07
C LEU A 51 34.63 17.73 43.46
N GLN A 52 34.93 16.73 42.65
CA GLN A 52 33.91 15.79 42.15
C GLN A 52 33.90 14.56 43.12
N VAL A 53 32.74 14.31 43.70
CA VAL A 53 32.56 13.29 44.73
C VAL A 53 31.45 12.33 44.34
N ARG A 54 31.45 11.11 44.87
CA ARG A 54 30.32 10.19 44.74
C ARG A 54 29.10 10.84 45.35
N PRO A 55 27.89 10.46 44.86
CA PRO A 55 26.64 11.06 45.38
C PRO A 55 26.61 11.11 46.91
N LEU A 56 26.36 12.29 47.45
CA LEU A 56 26.31 12.54 48.88
C LEU A 56 25.10 11.82 49.48
N GLU A 57 25.25 11.22 50.65
CA GLU A 57 24.19 10.57 51.43
C GLU A 57 23.32 11.64 52.13
N LEU A 58 22.61 12.44 51.35
CA LEU A 58 21.68 13.46 51.82
C LEU A 58 20.26 12.88 51.85
N GLY A 59 19.80 12.35 52.93
CA GLY A 59 18.53 11.61 53.09
C GLY A 59 17.41 11.83 52.03
N GLY A 60 16.65 10.78 51.76
CA GLY A 60 15.41 10.72 50.95
C GLY A 60 15.47 11.19 49.47
N PRO A 61 14.61 10.68 48.54
CA PRO A 61 14.35 11.34 47.28
C PRO A 61 13.21 12.38 47.41
N PRO A 62 13.38 13.69 46.99
CA PRO A 62 14.60 14.26 46.39
C PRO A 62 15.67 14.55 47.42
N ARG A 63 16.94 14.40 47.06
CA ARG A 63 18.09 14.82 47.88
C ARG A 63 18.07 16.33 48.00
N LYS A 64 18.28 16.85 49.24
CA LYS A 64 18.36 18.30 49.47
C LYS A 64 19.57 18.61 50.31
N VAL A 65 20.33 19.60 49.92
CA VAL A 65 21.39 20.17 50.72
C VAL A 65 20.72 20.90 51.90
N PRO A 66 21.10 20.64 53.17
CA PRO A 66 20.54 21.34 54.34
C PRO A 66 20.74 22.87 54.21
N GLU A 67 19.74 23.67 54.62
CA GLU A 67 19.82 25.14 54.57
C GLU A 67 20.88 25.72 55.54
N SER A 68 21.14 25.06 56.64
CA SER A 68 22.13 25.46 57.62
C SER A 68 22.86 24.22 58.15
N PRO A 69 23.77 23.65 57.30
CA PRO A 69 24.48 22.42 57.65
C PRO A 69 25.56 22.72 58.72
N GLU A 70 25.55 21.93 59.79
CA GLU A 70 26.59 21.97 60.84
C GLU A 70 27.41 20.69 60.87
N GLY A 71 28.66 20.80 61.36
CA GLY A 71 29.53 19.66 61.49
C GLY A 71 30.26 19.28 60.20
N LYS A 72 30.54 17.97 60.01
CA LYS A 72 31.32 17.45 58.89
C LYS A 72 30.50 16.53 57.99
N VAL A 73 30.78 16.54 56.68
CA VAL A 73 30.21 15.63 55.67
C VAL A 73 31.29 14.65 55.22
N SER A 74 30.94 13.37 55.15
CA SER A 74 31.82 12.35 54.59
C SER A 74 31.72 12.37 53.06
N VAL A 75 32.81 12.54 52.38
CA VAL A 75 32.91 12.60 50.89
C VAL A 75 33.89 11.56 50.38
N ARG A 76 33.58 11.03 49.19
CA ARG A 76 34.51 10.11 48.44
C ARG A 76 34.77 10.73 47.10
N LEU A 77 36.04 11.04 46.83
CA LEU A 77 36.45 11.59 45.52
C LEU A 77 36.25 10.57 44.41
N LEU A 78 35.89 11.00 43.22
CA LEU A 78 35.72 10.08 42.05
C LEU A 78 37.02 9.38 41.67
N ASP A 79 38.14 10.06 41.78
CA ASP A 79 39.51 9.53 41.51
C ASP A 79 40.06 8.65 42.63
N GLN A 80 39.49 8.69 43.85
CA GLN A 80 39.88 7.89 45.00
C GLN A 80 38.63 7.35 45.75
N PRO A 81 37.83 6.46 45.08
CA PRO A 81 36.54 6.05 45.57
C PRO A 81 36.56 5.19 46.83
N ASP A 82 37.73 4.60 47.17
CA ASP A 82 37.89 3.73 48.34
C ASP A 82 38.26 4.51 49.61
N LYS A 83 38.59 5.81 49.48
CA LYS A 83 38.89 6.67 50.65
C LYS A 83 37.74 7.60 50.96
N ALA A 84 37.31 7.60 52.22
CA ALA A 84 36.39 8.60 52.74
C ALA A 84 37.18 9.75 53.38
N TYR A 85 36.78 10.96 53.03
CA TYR A 85 37.30 12.19 53.58
C TYR A 85 36.20 12.90 54.34
N GLU A 86 36.55 13.51 55.49
CA GLU A 86 35.64 14.38 56.23
C GLU A 86 35.93 15.83 55.87
N VAL A 87 34.91 16.53 55.35
CA VAL A 87 34.96 17.97 55.01
C VAL A 87 34.02 18.69 55.94
N ASP A 88 34.52 19.77 56.54
CA ASP A 88 33.68 20.65 57.37
C ASP A 88 32.71 21.41 56.50
N TRP A 89 31.45 21.43 56.88
CA TRP A 89 30.41 22.18 56.13
C TRP A 89 30.75 23.66 56.04
N ALA A 90 31.44 24.22 57.05
CA ALA A 90 31.89 25.61 57.02
C ALA A 90 32.94 25.93 55.93
N ALA A 91 33.63 24.92 55.42
CA ALA A 91 34.61 25.04 54.33
C ALA A 91 33.97 24.86 52.94
N ILE A 92 32.68 24.55 52.85
CA ILE A 92 31.93 24.34 51.60
C ILE A 92 31.18 25.60 51.24
N ALA A 93 31.55 26.23 50.15
CA ALA A 93 30.86 27.38 49.61
C ALA A 93 29.60 27.03 48.82
N LYS A 94 29.61 25.87 48.11
CA LYS A 94 28.47 25.41 47.27
C LYS A 94 28.53 23.91 47.07
N VAL A 95 27.34 23.29 47.10
CA VAL A 95 27.14 21.89 46.64
C VAL A 95 26.22 21.92 45.42
N THR A 96 26.60 21.21 44.38
CA THR A 96 25.77 21.03 43.17
C THR A 96 25.53 19.53 42.99
N LEU A 97 24.30 19.10 43.17
CA LEU A 97 23.92 17.71 43.04
C LEU A 97 23.93 17.29 41.53
N PHE A 98 24.18 16.03 41.24
CA PHE A 98 24.22 15.50 39.90
C PHE A 98 22.92 15.79 39.12
N GLU A 99 21.78 15.55 39.73
CA GLU A 99 20.47 15.78 39.14
C GLU A 99 20.23 17.26 38.83
N ASP A 100 20.66 18.18 39.71
CA ASP A 100 20.56 19.62 39.46
C ASP A 100 21.45 20.06 38.29
N ARG A 101 22.63 19.45 38.16
CA ARG A 101 23.53 19.72 37.05
C ARG A 101 22.98 19.21 35.73
N VAL A 102 22.41 17.99 35.71
CA VAL A 102 21.74 17.46 34.52
C VAL A 102 20.57 18.37 34.13
N LEU A 103 19.79 18.87 35.08
CA LEU A 103 18.71 19.82 34.83
C LEU A 103 19.23 21.16 34.28
N GLN A 104 20.34 21.65 34.81
CA GLN A 104 20.97 22.88 34.31
C GLN A 104 21.46 22.72 32.88
N VAL A 105 22.08 21.59 32.54
CA VAL A 105 22.50 21.25 31.18
C VAL A 105 21.29 21.18 30.24
N ALA A 106 20.22 20.52 30.66
CA ALA A 106 18.96 20.45 29.88
C ALA A 106 18.42 21.86 29.56
N LYS A 107 18.33 22.75 30.55
CA LYS A 107 17.91 24.17 30.37
C LYS A 107 18.83 24.92 29.39
N GLN A 108 20.12 24.71 29.47
CA GLN A 108 21.08 25.32 28.53
C GLN A 108 20.92 24.77 27.10
N LEU A 109 20.63 23.48 26.95
CA LEU A 109 20.38 22.89 25.64
C LEU A 109 19.09 23.43 25.02
N VAL A 110 18.02 23.59 25.79
CA VAL A 110 16.78 24.26 25.36
C VAL A 110 17.07 25.67 24.88
N SER A 111 17.81 26.48 25.65
CA SER A 111 18.15 27.86 25.27
C SER A 111 18.99 27.96 24.00
N LYS A 112 19.78 26.91 23.69
CA LYS A 112 20.59 26.79 22.46
C LYS A 112 19.81 26.18 21.28
N GLY A 113 18.56 25.80 21.46
CA GLY A 113 17.73 25.16 20.44
C GLY A 113 18.11 23.70 20.11
N LYS A 114 18.86 23.02 21.01
CA LYS A 114 19.27 21.61 20.87
C LYS A 114 18.24 20.71 21.56
N PHE A 115 17.06 20.60 20.98
CA PHE A 115 15.90 19.99 21.61
C PHE A 115 16.03 18.47 21.80
N ASP A 116 16.61 17.76 20.81
CA ASP A 116 16.81 16.30 20.91
C ASP A 116 17.73 15.96 22.11
N GLU A 117 18.85 16.67 22.23
CA GLU A 117 19.78 16.49 23.35
C GLU A 117 19.12 16.90 24.68
N ALA A 118 18.33 17.98 24.72
CA ALA A 118 17.60 18.43 25.91
C ALA A 118 16.57 17.39 26.36
N TYR A 119 15.82 16.80 25.40
CA TYR A 119 14.80 15.79 25.67
C TYR A 119 15.39 14.57 26.39
N GLU A 120 16.53 14.05 25.94
CA GLU A 120 17.19 12.90 26.55
C GLU A 120 17.56 13.19 28.03
N HIS A 121 18.11 14.39 28.33
CA HIS A 121 18.40 14.80 29.71
C HIS A 121 17.14 14.90 30.56
N LEU A 122 16.07 15.50 30.03
CA LEU A 122 14.80 15.66 30.75
C LEU A 122 14.11 14.29 30.97
N GLN A 123 14.13 13.40 29.99
CA GLN A 123 13.59 12.04 30.14
C GLN A 123 14.35 11.23 31.19
N PHE A 124 15.70 11.33 31.21
CA PHE A 124 16.50 10.71 32.25
C PHE A 124 16.08 11.21 33.65
N LEU A 125 15.92 12.51 33.82
CA LEU A 125 15.50 13.10 35.09
C LEU A 125 14.07 12.67 35.49
N ARG A 126 13.13 12.69 34.57
CA ARG A 126 11.74 12.25 34.82
C ARG A 126 11.66 10.78 35.25
N LYS A 127 12.53 9.94 34.70
CA LYS A 127 12.61 8.52 35.02
C LYS A 127 13.25 8.26 36.39
N ASN A 128 14.37 8.93 36.67
CA ASN A 128 15.21 8.61 37.83
C ASN A 128 15.00 9.57 39.01
N TYR A 129 14.59 10.82 38.76
CA TYR A 129 14.41 11.89 39.77
C TYR A 129 13.07 12.63 39.56
N PRO A 130 11.92 11.94 39.56
CA PRO A 130 10.64 12.53 39.16
C PRO A 130 10.15 13.66 40.10
N LYS A 131 10.72 13.79 41.32
CA LYS A 131 10.38 14.81 42.32
C LYS A 131 11.42 15.92 42.37
N LEU A 132 12.34 16.02 41.42
CA LEU A 132 13.37 17.05 41.39
C LEU A 132 12.72 18.44 41.25
N GLU A 133 13.10 19.36 42.11
CA GLU A 133 12.59 20.72 42.07
C GLU A 133 13.01 21.45 40.79
N GLY A 134 12.07 22.13 40.12
CA GLY A 134 12.33 22.81 38.85
C GLY A 134 12.34 21.93 37.62
N LEU A 135 12.13 20.59 37.71
CA LEU A 135 12.06 19.69 36.58
C LEU A 135 10.81 19.95 35.72
N GLU A 136 9.64 20.01 36.36
CA GLU A 136 8.37 20.24 35.64
C GLU A 136 8.33 21.59 34.91
N PRO A 137 8.74 22.73 35.55
CA PRO A 137 8.89 23.99 34.82
C PRO A 137 9.88 23.93 33.66
N ALA A 138 11.00 23.20 33.80
CA ALA A 138 11.99 23.08 32.73
C ALA A 138 11.45 22.24 31.55
N TYR A 139 10.62 21.23 31.81
CA TYR A 139 9.95 20.47 30.78
C TYR A 139 8.85 21.29 30.08
N ASP A 140 8.11 22.11 30.81
CA ASP A 140 7.16 23.06 30.26
C ASP A 140 7.85 24.10 29.34
N ASP A 141 9.04 24.58 29.73
CA ASP A 141 9.86 25.49 28.92
C ASP A 141 10.36 24.79 27.65
N TYR A 142 10.81 23.55 27.75
CA TYR A 142 11.21 22.73 26.63
C TYR A 142 10.08 22.59 25.61
N LEU A 143 8.87 22.14 26.04
CA LEU A 143 7.71 22.00 25.17
C LEU A 143 7.35 23.30 24.45
N PHE A 144 7.41 24.42 25.17
CA PHE A 144 7.02 25.70 24.60
C PHE A 144 8.03 26.23 23.57
N GLU A 145 9.33 26.17 23.88
CA GLU A 145 10.37 26.65 22.97
C GLU A 145 10.52 25.76 21.74
N GLU A 146 10.41 24.45 21.89
CA GLU A 146 10.40 23.53 20.73
C GLU A 146 9.17 23.76 19.85
N ALA A 147 7.98 23.97 20.45
CA ALA A 147 6.78 24.30 19.69
C ALA A 147 6.91 25.59 18.88
N LYS A 148 7.56 26.63 19.43
CA LYS A 148 7.86 27.87 18.69
C LYS A 148 8.72 27.59 17.45
N VAL A 149 9.76 26.79 17.60
CA VAL A 149 10.64 26.40 16.48
C VAL A 149 9.89 25.57 15.47
N ALA A 150 9.13 24.55 15.91
CA ALA A 150 8.29 23.75 15.03
C ALA A 150 7.27 24.59 14.24
N THR A 151 6.66 25.62 14.89
CA THR A 151 5.75 26.55 14.21
C THR A 151 6.48 27.38 13.14
N ARG A 152 7.66 27.89 13.46
CA ARG A 152 8.51 28.64 12.49
C ARG A 152 8.89 27.76 11.30
N ASP A 153 9.20 26.50 11.55
CA ASP A 153 9.58 25.51 10.54
C ASP A 153 8.38 24.90 9.80
N LYS A 154 7.16 25.45 10.02
CA LYS A 154 5.89 25.00 9.43
C LYS A 154 5.50 23.55 9.78
N ARG A 155 6.06 22.97 10.83
CA ARG A 155 5.70 21.68 11.41
C ARG A 155 4.54 21.85 12.40
N PHE A 156 3.40 22.38 11.91
CA PHE A 156 2.28 22.81 12.77
C PHE A 156 1.65 21.67 13.56
N ASP A 157 1.61 20.46 12.99
CA ASP A 157 1.05 19.28 13.66
C ASP A 157 1.86 18.94 14.94
N ASN A 158 3.20 18.95 14.85
CA ASN A 158 4.09 18.71 15.97
C ASN A 158 3.98 19.84 17.00
N ALA A 159 4.00 21.09 16.54
CA ALA A 159 3.86 22.26 17.41
C ALA A 159 2.56 22.21 18.22
N LEU A 160 1.45 21.88 17.56
CA LEU A 160 0.14 21.79 18.22
C LEU A 160 0.11 20.64 19.25
N ALA A 161 0.73 19.49 18.98
CA ALA A 161 0.81 18.39 19.91
C ALA A 161 1.56 18.80 21.21
N MET A 162 2.70 19.49 21.07
CA MET A 162 3.48 19.99 22.23
C MET A 162 2.73 21.05 23.03
N LEU A 163 2.11 22.01 22.32
CA LEU A 163 1.33 23.07 22.99
C LEU A 163 0.09 22.50 23.69
N ARG A 164 -0.52 21.45 23.14
CA ARG A 164 -1.63 20.76 23.77
C ARG A 164 -1.19 20.01 25.03
N GLU A 165 -0.08 19.28 24.99
CA GLU A 165 0.50 18.65 26.17
C GLU A 165 0.79 19.68 27.25
N LEU A 166 1.37 20.82 26.85
CA LEU A 166 1.64 21.93 27.78
C LEU A 166 0.34 22.51 28.38
N TYR A 167 -0.73 22.65 27.58
CA TYR A 167 -2.03 23.14 28.06
C TYR A 167 -2.67 22.18 29.07
N GLU A 168 -2.56 20.87 28.87
CA GLU A 168 -3.05 19.85 29.78
C GLU A 168 -2.29 19.89 31.12
N ARG A 169 -0.99 20.26 31.10
CA ARG A 169 -0.12 20.36 32.30
C ARG A 169 -0.21 21.71 32.99
N ASN A 170 -0.16 22.78 32.25
CA ASN A 170 -0.06 24.15 32.78
C ASN A 170 -0.91 25.12 31.93
N PRO A 171 -2.25 25.09 32.05
CA PRO A 171 -3.15 25.90 31.22
C PRO A 171 -3.03 27.41 31.47
N LYS A 172 -2.41 27.83 32.58
CA LYS A 172 -2.26 29.24 32.97
C LYS A 172 -0.92 29.83 32.52
N ARG A 173 -0.09 29.09 31.79
CA ARG A 173 1.21 29.60 31.34
C ARG A 173 1.02 30.86 30.48
N PRO A 174 1.76 31.92 30.73
CA PRO A 174 1.75 33.12 29.87
C PRO A 174 2.06 32.76 28.41
N GLU A 175 1.49 33.50 27.46
CA GLU A 175 1.67 33.31 25.99
C GLU A 175 1.13 32.00 25.41
N LEU A 176 0.77 30.99 26.19
CA LEU A 176 0.32 29.68 25.71
C LEU A 176 -0.96 29.78 24.86
N GLN A 177 -1.96 30.56 25.31
CA GLN A 177 -3.18 30.81 24.55
C GLN A 177 -2.86 31.39 23.17
N GLY A 178 -2.05 32.43 23.11
CA GLY A 178 -1.66 33.04 21.83
C GLY A 178 -0.92 32.08 20.90
N ALA A 179 -0.01 31.27 21.45
CA ALA A 179 0.72 30.24 20.67
C ALA A 179 -0.21 29.13 20.15
N LEU A 180 -1.14 28.64 20.96
CA LEU A 180 -2.15 27.64 20.58
C LEU A 180 -3.07 28.18 19.46
N VAL A 181 -3.59 29.39 19.63
CA VAL A 181 -4.48 30.03 18.64
C VAL A 181 -3.73 30.23 17.33
N MET A 182 -2.55 30.84 17.35
CA MET A 182 -1.75 31.11 16.15
C MET A 182 -1.38 29.80 15.41
N THR A 183 -0.91 28.79 16.13
CA THR A 183 -0.52 27.52 15.52
C THR A 183 -1.74 26.79 14.95
N SER A 184 -2.87 26.82 15.66
CA SER A 184 -4.13 26.23 15.17
C SER A 184 -4.65 26.98 13.93
N GLU A 185 -4.62 28.30 13.87
CA GLU A 185 -5.02 29.06 12.67
C GLU A 185 -4.14 28.70 11.46
N LYS A 186 -2.81 28.59 11.66
CA LYS A 186 -1.90 28.17 10.57
C LYS A 186 -2.17 26.76 10.10
N LEU A 187 -2.49 25.84 11.00
CA LEU A 187 -2.86 24.49 10.65
C LEU A 187 -4.24 24.44 9.96
N ILE A 188 -5.21 25.25 10.41
CA ILE A 188 -6.52 25.39 9.74
C ILE A 188 -6.33 25.92 8.31
N GLU A 189 -5.52 26.96 8.11
CA GLU A 189 -5.18 27.49 6.77
C GLU A 189 -4.60 26.39 5.87
N LYS A 190 -3.66 25.58 6.39
CA LYS A 190 -3.05 24.45 5.67
C LYS A 190 -4.08 23.38 5.31
N LEU A 191 -4.97 23.03 6.24
CA LEU A 191 -6.03 22.03 6.00
C LEU A 191 -7.07 22.53 4.99
N VAL A 192 -7.47 23.79 5.08
CA VAL A 192 -8.38 24.42 4.11
C VAL A 192 -7.75 24.46 2.71
N ALA A 193 -6.46 24.77 2.59
CA ALA A 193 -5.75 24.73 1.32
C ALA A 193 -5.65 23.30 0.74
N ALA A 194 -5.61 22.29 1.61
CA ALA A 194 -5.65 20.88 1.24
C ALA A 194 -7.08 20.32 1.07
N GLU A 195 -8.12 21.17 1.15
CA GLU A 195 -9.54 20.80 1.13
C GLU A 195 -9.94 19.79 2.24
N ASP A 196 -9.17 19.71 3.32
CA ASP A 196 -9.51 18.91 4.51
C ASP A 196 -10.39 19.71 5.48
N TYR A 197 -11.61 20.00 5.05
CA TYR A 197 -12.58 20.75 5.85
C TYR A 197 -13.02 20.03 7.14
N PRO A 198 -13.20 18.70 7.17
CA PRO A 198 -13.47 17.98 8.42
C PRO A 198 -12.38 18.17 9.46
N GLY A 199 -11.10 18.06 9.07
CA GLY A 199 -9.95 18.32 9.94
C GLY A 199 -9.92 19.76 10.42
N ALA A 200 -10.16 20.71 9.52
CA ALA A 200 -10.23 22.15 9.87
C ALA A 200 -11.34 22.44 10.89
N ARG A 201 -12.57 21.88 10.70
CA ARG A 201 -13.67 22.04 11.66
C ARG A 201 -13.35 21.41 13.03
N LEU A 202 -12.66 20.27 13.04
CA LEU A 202 -12.23 19.64 14.29
C LEU A 202 -11.31 20.58 15.10
N LEU A 203 -10.36 21.23 14.43
CA LEU A 203 -9.48 22.19 15.09
C LEU A 203 -10.24 23.41 15.59
N VAL A 204 -11.19 23.94 14.83
CA VAL A 204 -12.04 25.05 15.29
C VAL A 204 -12.85 24.65 16.52
N ARG A 205 -13.39 23.41 16.58
CA ARG A 205 -14.06 22.87 17.78
C ARG A 205 -13.12 22.72 18.97
N ASN A 206 -11.89 22.25 18.74
CA ASN A 206 -10.90 22.14 19.80
C ASN A 206 -10.54 23.52 20.35
N LEU A 207 -10.33 24.51 19.48
CA LEU A 207 -10.13 25.90 19.91
C LEU A 207 -11.31 26.44 20.72
N GLN A 208 -12.53 26.15 20.28
CA GLN A 208 -13.75 26.57 21.00
C GLN A 208 -13.85 25.92 22.38
N SER A 209 -13.42 24.64 22.51
CA SER A 209 -13.43 23.94 23.80
C SER A 209 -12.38 24.48 24.75
N TRP A 210 -11.20 24.86 24.27
CA TRP A 210 -10.13 25.44 25.09
C TRP A 210 -10.40 26.91 25.43
N PHE A 211 -10.87 27.68 24.43
CA PHE A 211 -11.04 29.13 24.52
C PHE A 211 -12.39 29.55 23.92
N PRO A 212 -13.52 29.41 24.65
CA PRO A 212 -14.87 29.61 24.11
C PRO A 212 -15.13 31.03 23.57
N LYS A 213 -14.38 32.04 24.03
CA LYS A 213 -14.52 33.45 23.63
C LYS A 213 -13.47 33.91 22.64
N GLU A 214 -12.68 32.98 22.08
CA GLU A 214 -11.61 33.35 21.16
C GLU A 214 -12.19 33.85 19.82
N PRO A 215 -11.83 35.08 19.34
CA PRO A 215 -12.34 35.63 18.11
C PRO A 215 -12.04 34.81 16.86
N ALA A 216 -10.92 34.07 16.83
CA ALA A 216 -10.54 33.17 15.76
C ALA A 216 -11.59 32.09 15.51
N VAL A 217 -12.28 31.61 16.55
CA VAL A 217 -13.36 30.61 16.43
C VAL A 217 -14.52 31.18 15.61
N ALA A 218 -15.04 32.36 16.03
CA ALA A 218 -16.14 33.02 15.33
C ALA A 218 -15.80 33.37 13.88
N LYS A 219 -14.58 33.82 13.63
CA LYS A 219 -14.05 34.14 12.28
C LYS A 219 -14.14 32.92 11.37
N TRP A 220 -13.57 31.77 11.79
CA TRP A 220 -13.56 30.55 10.97
C TRP A 220 -14.94 29.94 10.79
N GLN A 221 -15.76 29.92 11.83
CA GLN A 221 -17.16 29.45 11.72
C GLN A 221 -17.95 30.29 10.73
N SER A 222 -17.88 31.62 10.82
CA SER A 222 -18.55 32.54 9.88
C SER A 222 -18.06 32.33 8.44
N GLN A 223 -16.76 32.15 8.26
CA GLN A 223 -16.18 31.93 6.93
C GLN A 223 -16.71 30.62 6.32
N PHE A 224 -16.72 29.51 7.06
CA PHE A 224 -17.24 28.23 6.58
C PHE A 224 -18.74 28.30 6.29
N GLN A 225 -19.54 28.94 7.16
CA GLN A 225 -20.98 29.13 6.95
C GLN A 225 -21.27 29.97 5.71
N THR A 226 -20.56 31.07 5.48
CA THR A 226 -20.75 31.93 4.33
C THR A 226 -20.42 31.20 3.02
N GLN A 227 -19.30 30.48 2.98
CA GLN A 227 -18.90 29.71 1.81
C GLN A 227 -19.90 28.56 1.55
N ALA A 228 -20.32 27.84 2.59
CA ALA A 228 -21.33 26.80 2.47
C ALA A 228 -22.69 27.34 1.98
N GLY A 229 -23.09 28.51 2.46
CA GLY A 229 -24.32 29.20 1.98
C GLY A 229 -24.26 29.59 0.50
N THR A 230 -23.08 29.99 0.01
CA THR A 230 -22.87 30.24 -1.42
C THR A 230 -23.01 28.96 -2.24
N LEU A 231 -22.41 27.87 -1.79
CA LEU A 231 -22.50 26.56 -2.44
C LEU A 231 -23.92 25.99 -2.40
N LEU A 232 -24.67 26.22 -1.31
CA LEU A 232 -26.10 25.85 -1.25
C LEU A 232 -26.90 26.49 -2.39
N LYS A 233 -26.75 27.82 -2.58
CA LYS A 233 -27.43 28.55 -3.67
C LYS A 233 -26.99 28.06 -5.04
N GLN A 234 -25.69 27.80 -5.23
CA GLN A 234 -25.17 27.24 -6.49
C GLN A 234 -25.76 25.85 -6.79
N ALA A 235 -25.82 24.96 -5.77
CA ALA A 235 -26.38 23.63 -5.93
C ALA A 235 -27.90 23.68 -6.24
N GLN A 236 -28.65 24.58 -5.60
CA GLN A 236 -30.07 24.80 -5.89
C GLN A 236 -30.30 25.28 -7.34
N ALA A 237 -29.53 26.25 -7.78
CA ALA A 237 -29.61 26.77 -9.15
C ALA A 237 -29.25 25.71 -10.19
N ALA A 238 -28.18 24.94 -9.97
CA ALA A 238 -27.75 23.86 -10.85
C ALA A 238 -28.80 22.72 -10.89
N LEU A 239 -29.39 22.36 -9.75
CA LEU A 239 -30.47 21.37 -9.70
C LEU A 239 -31.71 21.80 -10.51
N ALA A 240 -32.12 23.06 -10.37
CA ALA A 240 -33.23 23.62 -11.11
C ALA A 240 -32.93 23.72 -12.62
N ALA A 241 -31.71 23.96 -13.02
CA ALA A 241 -31.26 23.97 -14.41
C ALA A 241 -31.07 22.56 -15.04
N GLY A 242 -31.20 21.47 -14.25
CA GLY A 242 -30.96 20.12 -14.71
C GLY A 242 -29.46 19.76 -14.82
N GLU A 243 -28.56 20.62 -14.32
CA GLU A 243 -27.12 20.40 -14.28
C GLU A 243 -26.71 19.55 -13.08
N PHE A 244 -27.25 18.31 -13.03
CA PHE A 244 -27.21 17.46 -11.84
C PHE A 244 -25.81 17.20 -11.29
N ARG A 245 -24.79 17.07 -12.14
CA ARG A 245 -23.42 16.90 -11.71
C ARG A 245 -22.87 18.12 -10.98
N LYS A 246 -23.08 19.31 -11.51
CA LYS A 246 -22.68 20.56 -10.84
C LYS A 246 -23.41 20.72 -9.51
N ALA A 247 -24.68 20.33 -9.47
CA ALA A 247 -25.45 20.31 -8.23
C ALA A 247 -24.83 19.34 -7.20
N ASP A 248 -24.45 18.12 -7.60
CA ASP A 248 -23.80 17.13 -6.71
C ASP A 248 -22.44 17.62 -6.21
N GLU A 249 -21.61 18.20 -7.08
CA GLU A 249 -20.29 18.74 -6.69
C GLU A 249 -20.42 19.90 -5.67
N ALA A 250 -21.32 20.83 -5.91
CA ALA A 250 -21.59 21.94 -4.99
C ALA A 250 -22.17 21.46 -3.65
N ALA A 251 -23.14 20.51 -3.70
CA ALA A 251 -23.75 19.93 -2.51
C ALA A 251 -22.75 19.16 -1.64
N ARG A 252 -21.88 18.34 -2.25
CA ARG A 252 -20.81 17.62 -1.51
C ARG A 252 -19.81 18.58 -0.86
N ARG A 253 -19.36 19.60 -1.60
CA ARG A 253 -18.43 20.58 -1.07
C ARG A 253 -19.06 21.40 0.07
N MET A 254 -20.33 21.78 -0.07
CA MET A 254 -21.11 22.43 1.00
C MET A 254 -21.18 21.55 2.26
N GLN A 255 -21.51 20.26 2.10
CA GLN A 255 -21.59 19.30 3.21
C GLN A 255 -20.22 19.15 3.91
N GLN A 256 -19.12 19.10 3.17
CA GLN A 256 -17.77 19.06 3.74
C GLN A 256 -17.42 20.32 4.50
N LEU A 257 -17.82 21.49 4.00
CA LEU A 257 -17.54 22.78 4.64
C LEU A 257 -18.34 22.96 5.92
N TRP A 258 -19.67 22.86 5.84
CA TRP A 258 -20.57 23.09 6.97
C TRP A 258 -21.84 22.24 6.89
N PRO A 259 -21.80 21.01 7.45
CA PRO A 259 -22.93 20.07 7.38
C PRO A 259 -24.19 20.53 8.14
N HIS A 260 -24.08 21.45 9.09
CA HIS A 260 -25.22 21.93 9.89
C HIS A 260 -25.92 23.16 9.29
N LEU A 261 -25.71 23.45 8.00
CA LEU A 261 -26.38 24.56 7.35
C LEU A 261 -27.86 24.23 7.13
N ALA A 262 -28.74 25.18 7.45
CA ALA A 262 -30.18 25.01 7.24
C ALA A 262 -30.52 24.72 5.77
N GLY A 263 -31.34 23.72 5.50
CA GLY A 263 -31.73 23.29 4.15
C GLY A 263 -30.68 22.46 3.39
N ALA A 264 -29.50 22.22 3.99
CA ALA A 264 -28.42 21.49 3.33
C ALA A 264 -28.78 20.00 3.16
N LYS A 265 -29.36 19.36 4.17
CA LYS A 265 -29.74 17.95 4.16
C LYS A 265 -30.81 17.66 3.09
N GLU A 266 -31.81 18.49 3.03
CA GLU A 266 -32.93 18.38 2.06
C GLU A 266 -32.43 18.56 0.62
N LEU A 267 -31.53 19.54 0.40
CA LEU A 267 -30.91 19.76 -0.91
C LEU A 267 -30.06 18.59 -1.33
N CYS A 268 -29.18 18.10 -0.45
CA CYS A 268 -28.33 16.94 -0.73
C CYS A 268 -29.16 15.69 -1.05
N ALA A 269 -30.26 15.46 -0.33
CA ALA A 269 -31.18 14.36 -0.61
C ALA A 269 -31.84 14.51 -1.99
N ALA A 270 -32.32 15.73 -2.33
CA ALA A 270 -32.94 16.00 -3.64
C ALA A 270 -31.94 15.83 -4.81
N VAL A 271 -30.72 16.29 -4.66
CA VAL A 271 -29.66 16.09 -5.66
C VAL A 271 -29.34 14.60 -5.80
N HIS A 272 -29.16 13.91 -4.69
CA HIS A 272 -28.84 12.48 -4.69
C HIS A 272 -29.95 11.64 -5.37
N ALA A 273 -31.23 11.96 -5.12
CA ALA A 273 -32.36 11.28 -5.76
C ALA A 273 -32.39 11.43 -7.29
N LYS A 274 -31.83 12.53 -7.83
CA LYS A 274 -31.73 12.78 -9.27
C LYS A 274 -30.42 12.29 -9.87
N TYR A 275 -29.30 12.31 -9.10
CA TYR A 275 -27.97 12.01 -9.58
C TYR A 275 -27.14 11.31 -8.51
N GLY A 276 -27.39 10.00 -8.33
CA GLY A 276 -26.54 9.18 -7.50
C GLY A 276 -25.14 9.05 -8.13
N ARG A 277 -24.11 9.58 -7.48
CA ARG A 277 -22.72 9.46 -7.90
C ARG A 277 -21.91 8.74 -6.83
N VAL A 278 -21.07 7.80 -7.27
CA VAL A 278 -20.08 7.12 -6.40
C VAL A 278 -18.67 7.46 -6.88
N VAL A 279 -17.85 7.94 -5.97
CA VAL A 279 -16.42 8.19 -6.22
C VAL A 279 -15.59 7.07 -5.60
N VAL A 280 -14.83 6.39 -6.46
CA VAL A 280 -13.98 5.25 -6.09
C VAL A 280 -12.52 5.67 -6.09
N GLY A 281 -11.84 5.51 -4.98
CA GLY A 281 -10.40 5.69 -4.90
C GLY A 281 -9.68 4.45 -5.43
N ILE A 282 -8.76 4.65 -6.36
CA ILE A 282 -7.94 3.60 -6.96
C ILE A 282 -6.46 3.92 -6.78
N THR A 283 -5.64 2.89 -6.65
CA THR A 283 -4.17 3.00 -6.49
C THR A 283 -3.40 2.49 -7.71
N ALA A 284 -4.11 1.91 -8.68
CA ALA A 284 -3.57 1.47 -9.95
C ALA A 284 -4.53 1.85 -11.10
N THR A 285 -3.95 2.35 -12.18
CA THR A 285 -4.66 2.71 -13.41
C THR A 285 -4.32 1.72 -14.53
N THR A 286 -5.13 1.68 -15.58
CA THR A 286 -4.89 0.84 -16.75
C THR A 286 -5.25 1.58 -18.04
N SER A 287 -4.59 1.20 -19.13
CA SER A 287 -4.98 1.58 -20.49
C SER A 287 -5.95 0.56 -21.13
N LEU A 288 -6.18 -0.58 -20.46
CA LEU A 288 -7.00 -1.68 -20.93
C LEU A 288 -8.25 -1.87 -20.08
N ALA A 289 -9.29 -2.44 -20.70
CA ALA A 289 -10.52 -2.84 -20.01
C ALA A 289 -10.80 -4.30 -20.40
N ASP A 290 -10.12 -5.25 -19.73
CA ASP A 290 -10.21 -6.67 -20.02
C ASP A 290 -10.54 -7.49 -18.76
N PRO A 291 -11.77 -7.99 -18.64
CA PRO A 291 -12.21 -8.77 -17.49
C PRO A 291 -11.52 -10.13 -17.33
N GLY A 292 -10.83 -10.61 -18.39
CA GLY A 292 -10.11 -11.89 -18.42
C GLY A 292 -8.63 -11.79 -18.03
N ARG A 293 -8.10 -10.59 -17.78
CA ARG A 293 -6.68 -10.41 -17.43
C ARG A 293 -6.38 -11.04 -16.06
N ILE A 294 -5.31 -11.85 -16.02
CA ILE A 294 -4.86 -12.52 -14.79
C ILE A 294 -3.71 -11.77 -14.10
N ASP A 295 -3.02 -10.91 -14.82
CA ASP A 295 -1.80 -10.20 -14.41
C ASP A 295 -1.96 -8.66 -14.35
N ASP A 296 -3.18 -8.15 -14.44
CA ASP A 296 -3.51 -6.74 -14.29
C ASP A 296 -4.88 -6.57 -13.62
N TRP A 297 -4.85 -6.29 -12.32
CA TRP A 297 -6.05 -6.06 -11.53
C TRP A 297 -6.88 -4.89 -12.03
N ALA A 298 -6.24 -3.78 -12.40
CA ALA A 298 -6.93 -2.58 -12.84
C ALA A 298 -7.68 -2.83 -14.16
N ALA A 299 -7.07 -3.55 -15.10
CA ALA A 299 -7.71 -3.95 -16.36
C ALA A 299 -8.92 -4.85 -16.11
N ARG A 300 -8.80 -5.82 -15.19
CA ARG A 300 -9.88 -6.72 -14.81
C ARG A 300 -11.05 -5.96 -14.16
N ARG A 301 -10.75 -5.07 -13.20
CA ARG A 301 -11.73 -4.22 -12.53
C ARG A 301 -12.50 -3.36 -13.52
N THR A 302 -11.79 -2.57 -14.33
CA THR A 302 -12.38 -1.67 -15.32
C THR A 302 -13.13 -2.44 -16.40
N GLY A 303 -12.60 -3.61 -16.79
CA GLY A 303 -13.26 -4.52 -17.72
C GLY A 303 -14.65 -4.93 -17.27
N CYS A 304 -14.84 -5.25 -15.99
CA CYS A 304 -16.15 -5.58 -15.42
C CYS A 304 -17.14 -4.38 -15.45
N LEU A 305 -16.64 -3.15 -15.52
CA LEU A 305 -17.47 -1.96 -15.57
C LEU A 305 -17.94 -1.60 -16.99
N VAL A 306 -17.01 -1.65 -17.97
CA VAL A 306 -17.30 -1.15 -19.34
C VAL A 306 -17.49 -2.25 -20.37
N GLN A 307 -17.09 -3.49 -20.05
CA GLN A 307 -17.28 -4.63 -20.94
C GLN A 307 -18.28 -5.63 -20.34
N ARG A 308 -19.00 -6.31 -21.19
CA ARG A 308 -19.78 -7.48 -20.83
C ARG A 308 -18.95 -8.71 -21.17
N PRO A 309 -18.39 -9.42 -20.17
CA PRO A 309 -17.65 -10.64 -20.44
C PRO A 309 -18.57 -11.73 -20.98
N LEU A 310 -18.05 -12.58 -21.86
CA LEU A 310 -18.79 -13.74 -22.33
C LEU A 310 -19.10 -14.68 -21.16
N VAL A 311 -18.08 -14.93 -20.33
CA VAL A 311 -18.21 -15.65 -19.06
C VAL A 311 -17.44 -14.92 -17.97
N MET A 312 -17.99 -14.86 -16.78
CA MET A 312 -17.39 -14.21 -15.62
C MET A 312 -17.20 -15.23 -14.50
N PHE A 313 -15.99 -15.26 -13.93
CA PHE A 313 -15.73 -15.98 -12.69
C PHE A 313 -16.49 -15.30 -11.55
N ALA A 314 -17.44 -16.03 -10.95
CA ALA A 314 -18.35 -15.48 -9.92
C ALA A 314 -17.83 -15.71 -8.49
N GLY A 315 -16.85 -16.60 -8.33
CA GLY A 315 -16.23 -16.94 -7.05
C GLY A 315 -15.80 -18.40 -6.96
N PRO A 316 -15.14 -18.78 -5.88
CA PRO A 316 -14.78 -20.16 -5.61
C PRO A 316 -16.02 -21.10 -5.56
N GLY A 317 -15.89 -22.29 -6.13
CA GLY A 317 -16.93 -23.33 -6.14
C GLY A 317 -16.43 -24.65 -5.50
N ALA A 318 -17.25 -25.67 -5.46
CA ALA A 318 -16.89 -26.97 -4.87
C ALA A 318 -15.80 -27.70 -5.66
N GLN A 319 -15.76 -27.51 -6.97
CA GLN A 319 -14.80 -28.09 -7.91
C GLN A 319 -14.38 -27.01 -8.93
N GLY A 320 -13.32 -26.27 -8.60
CA GLY A 320 -12.92 -25.08 -9.36
C GLY A 320 -13.84 -23.90 -9.10
N GLY A 321 -13.91 -22.95 -10.06
CA GLY A 321 -14.72 -21.75 -9.95
C GLY A 321 -16.19 -21.94 -10.28
N ASN A 322 -17.04 -21.06 -9.75
CA ASN A 322 -18.38 -20.84 -10.22
C ASN A 322 -18.38 -19.77 -11.32
N TYR A 323 -19.15 -20.00 -12.36
CA TYR A 323 -19.19 -19.10 -13.52
C TYR A 323 -20.61 -18.60 -13.79
N GLN A 324 -20.69 -17.37 -14.28
CA GLN A 324 -21.90 -16.77 -14.80
C GLN A 324 -21.68 -16.37 -16.26
N CYS A 325 -22.73 -16.42 -17.06
CA CYS A 325 -22.70 -16.00 -18.45
C CYS A 325 -23.56 -14.73 -18.60
N PRO A 326 -22.97 -13.50 -18.51
CA PRO A 326 -23.72 -12.25 -18.60
C PRO A 326 -24.38 -12.01 -19.96
N VAL A 327 -23.96 -12.73 -20.97
CA VAL A 327 -24.50 -12.60 -22.33
C VAL A 327 -25.60 -13.60 -22.66
N GLY A 328 -25.89 -14.57 -21.74
CA GLY A 328 -26.89 -15.58 -22.01
C GLY A 328 -26.81 -16.81 -21.10
N THR A 329 -27.07 -17.96 -21.66
CA THR A 329 -27.02 -19.24 -20.93
C THR A 329 -26.02 -20.19 -21.57
N LEU A 330 -25.28 -20.88 -20.73
CA LEU A 330 -24.23 -21.85 -21.09
C LEU A 330 -24.65 -23.25 -20.64
N ASN A 331 -24.51 -24.23 -21.55
CA ASN A 331 -24.77 -25.63 -21.26
C ASN A 331 -23.60 -26.48 -21.74
N LEU A 332 -22.94 -27.17 -20.82
CA LEU A 332 -21.90 -28.17 -21.11
C LEU A 332 -22.54 -29.56 -21.11
N ASP A 333 -22.32 -30.34 -22.15
CA ASP A 333 -22.86 -31.68 -22.22
C ASP A 333 -22.08 -32.68 -21.31
N LYS A 334 -22.68 -33.83 -21.06
CA LYS A 334 -22.09 -34.85 -20.19
C LYS A 334 -20.77 -35.46 -20.74
N SER A 335 -20.52 -35.33 -22.04
CA SER A 335 -19.27 -35.82 -22.64
C SER A 335 -18.10 -34.88 -22.40
N LEU A 336 -18.34 -33.65 -21.89
CA LEU A 336 -17.38 -32.56 -21.73
C LEU A 336 -16.72 -32.17 -23.05
N ARG A 337 -17.33 -32.51 -24.20
CA ARG A 337 -16.82 -32.26 -25.55
C ARG A 337 -17.69 -31.27 -26.34
N LYS A 338 -18.86 -30.92 -25.85
CA LYS A 338 -19.75 -29.99 -26.52
C LYS A 338 -20.36 -29.01 -25.55
N MET A 339 -20.30 -27.75 -25.88
CA MET A 339 -20.91 -26.66 -25.11
C MET A 339 -21.83 -25.84 -26.01
N THR A 340 -23.00 -25.51 -25.51
CA THR A 340 -23.97 -24.66 -26.23
C THR A 340 -24.15 -23.36 -25.48
N LEU A 341 -24.04 -22.26 -26.20
CA LEU A 341 -24.32 -20.91 -25.71
C LEU A 341 -25.58 -20.38 -26.40
N THR A 342 -26.56 -19.94 -25.62
CA THR A 342 -27.72 -19.19 -26.11
C THR A 342 -27.57 -17.74 -25.66
N VAL A 343 -27.37 -16.81 -26.59
CA VAL A 343 -27.24 -15.38 -26.34
C VAL A 343 -28.61 -14.80 -26.02
N THR A 344 -28.69 -13.96 -25.00
CA THR A 344 -29.96 -13.25 -24.66
C THR A 344 -30.25 -12.25 -25.77
N PRO A 345 -31.47 -12.28 -26.35
CA PRO A 345 -31.89 -11.29 -27.34
C PRO A 345 -31.83 -9.86 -26.81
N ASP A 346 -31.73 -8.89 -27.69
CA ASP A 346 -31.76 -7.44 -27.43
C ASP A 346 -30.61 -6.87 -26.59
N LEU A 347 -29.53 -7.64 -26.35
CA LEU A 347 -28.29 -7.08 -25.82
C LEU A 347 -27.67 -6.13 -26.86
N ARG A 348 -27.31 -4.90 -26.42
CA ARG A 348 -26.88 -3.82 -27.31
C ARG A 348 -25.53 -3.23 -26.87
N TRP A 349 -24.86 -2.68 -27.84
CA TRP A 349 -23.68 -1.85 -27.62
C TRP A 349 -24.09 -0.45 -27.14
N SER A 350 -23.18 0.28 -26.52
CA SER A 350 -23.42 1.67 -26.08
C SER A 350 -23.70 2.63 -27.24
N ALA A 351 -23.31 2.28 -28.46
CA ALA A 351 -23.54 3.05 -29.68
C ALA A 351 -24.22 2.17 -30.77
N GLY A 352 -24.80 2.82 -31.79
CA GLY A 352 -25.46 2.13 -32.89
C GLY A 352 -26.81 1.47 -32.49
N THR A 353 -27.38 0.71 -33.41
CA THR A 353 -28.64 -0.04 -33.21
C THR A 353 -28.43 -1.55 -33.24
N ALA A 354 -27.22 -2.00 -33.53
CA ALA A 354 -26.89 -3.42 -33.65
C ALA A 354 -27.03 -4.15 -32.31
N THR A 355 -27.57 -5.35 -32.36
CA THR A 355 -27.66 -6.28 -31.23
C THR A 355 -26.52 -7.26 -31.27
N LEU A 356 -26.12 -7.74 -30.10
CA LEU A 356 -25.12 -8.79 -29.95
C LEU A 356 -25.72 -10.12 -30.41
N THR A 357 -24.99 -10.88 -31.21
CA THR A 357 -25.44 -12.13 -31.81
C THR A 357 -24.49 -13.30 -31.57
N GLY A 358 -24.92 -14.51 -31.87
CA GLY A 358 -24.05 -15.68 -31.86
C GLY A 358 -22.87 -15.59 -32.83
N ALA A 359 -22.99 -14.80 -33.89
CA ALA A 359 -21.88 -14.59 -34.82
C ALA A 359 -20.74 -13.75 -34.19
N ASP A 360 -21.06 -12.73 -33.36
CA ASP A 360 -20.05 -11.97 -32.64
C ASP A 360 -19.29 -12.88 -31.65
N VAL A 361 -19.99 -13.80 -30.99
CA VAL A 361 -19.40 -14.82 -30.12
C VAL A 361 -18.48 -15.75 -30.93
N ALA A 362 -18.97 -16.29 -32.03
CA ALA A 362 -18.19 -17.19 -32.87
C ALA A 362 -16.91 -16.53 -33.40
N HIS A 363 -17.01 -15.31 -33.88
CA HIS A 363 -15.84 -14.51 -34.32
C HIS A 363 -14.81 -14.34 -33.22
N ARG A 364 -15.25 -13.96 -32.00
CA ARG A 364 -14.34 -13.81 -30.87
C ARG A 364 -13.62 -15.08 -30.52
N LEU A 365 -14.33 -16.19 -30.45
CA LEU A 365 -13.75 -17.49 -30.10
C LEU A 365 -12.82 -18.05 -31.19
N LEU A 366 -13.10 -17.77 -32.45
CA LEU A 366 -12.21 -18.09 -33.57
C LEU A 366 -10.95 -17.22 -33.56
N ALA A 367 -11.07 -15.93 -33.32
CA ALA A 367 -9.92 -15.02 -33.16
C ALA A 367 -9.00 -15.49 -32.02
N MET A 368 -9.53 -15.93 -30.89
CA MET A 368 -8.74 -16.50 -29.79
C MET A 368 -8.03 -17.80 -30.17
N ALA A 369 -8.47 -18.51 -31.19
CA ALA A 369 -7.83 -19.74 -31.70
C ALA A 369 -6.89 -19.51 -32.88
N ASP A 370 -6.83 -18.30 -33.45
CA ASP A 370 -5.98 -17.94 -34.57
C ASP A 370 -4.62 -17.40 -34.08
N PRO A 371 -3.49 -18.09 -34.40
CA PRO A 371 -2.16 -17.60 -34.04
C PRO A 371 -1.79 -16.23 -34.58
N ALA A 372 -2.49 -15.73 -35.61
CA ALA A 372 -2.25 -14.43 -36.21
C ALA A 372 -2.99 -13.29 -35.45
N ASP A 373 -3.96 -13.61 -34.61
CA ASP A 373 -4.74 -12.63 -33.86
C ASP A 373 -4.06 -12.24 -32.53
N ALA A 374 -4.14 -10.96 -32.17
CA ALA A 374 -3.60 -10.44 -30.92
C ALA A 374 -4.21 -11.06 -29.66
N SER A 375 -5.41 -11.62 -29.75
CA SER A 375 -6.10 -12.29 -28.67
C SER A 375 -5.83 -13.79 -28.59
N TYR A 376 -4.92 -14.32 -29.41
CA TYR A 376 -4.58 -15.74 -29.46
C TYR A 376 -4.26 -16.35 -28.09
N GLN A 377 -4.85 -17.49 -27.84
CA GLN A 377 -4.58 -18.31 -26.66
C GLN A 377 -4.29 -19.76 -27.12
N ALA A 378 -3.03 -20.16 -27.02
CA ALA A 378 -2.57 -21.46 -27.54
C ALA A 378 -3.40 -22.64 -26.98
N GLY A 379 -3.67 -22.69 -25.68
CA GLY A 379 -4.50 -23.74 -25.08
C GLY A 379 -5.93 -23.77 -25.58
N TRP A 380 -6.52 -22.62 -25.86
CA TRP A 380 -7.84 -22.53 -26.49
C TRP A 380 -7.79 -23.04 -27.94
N GLY A 381 -6.80 -22.61 -28.73
CA GLY A 381 -6.63 -23.05 -30.12
C GLY A 381 -6.44 -24.57 -30.24
N GLU A 382 -5.73 -25.18 -29.30
CA GLU A 382 -5.54 -26.64 -29.24
C GLU A 382 -6.82 -27.37 -28.79
N LEU A 383 -7.61 -26.77 -27.89
CA LEU A 383 -8.86 -27.33 -27.38
C LEU A 383 -10.00 -27.27 -28.41
N LEU A 384 -10.11 -26.17 -29.15
CA LEU A 384 -11.24 -25.89 -30.04
C LEU A 384 -11.27 -26.86 -31.21
N GLY A 385 -12.34 -27.66 -31.30
CA GLY A 385 -12.63 -28.56 -32.42
C GLY A 385 -13.43 -27.91 -33.54
N GLY A 386 -14.38 -27.04 -33.19
CA GLY A 386 -15.20 -26.30 -34.15
C GLY A 386 -16.27 -25.45 -33.48
N ILE A 387 -16.77 -24.48 -34.22
CA ILE A 387 -17.86 -23.59 -33.81
C ILE A 387 -18.93 -23.61 -34.90
N GLU A 388 -20.20 -23.75 -34.51
CA GLU A 388 -21.36 -23.72 -35.38
C GLU A 388 -22.36 -22.67 -34.83
N VAL A 389 -22.79 -21.75 -35.67
CA VAL A 389 -23.86 -20.81 -35.37
C VAL A 389 -25.15 -21.37 -35.95
N SER A 390 -25.92 -22.09 -35.16
CA SER A 390 -27.13 -22.80 -35.60
C SER A 390 -28.34 -21.87 -35.72
N ALA A 391 -28.33 -20.72 -35.04
CA ALA A 391 -29.37 -19.67 -35.16
C ALA A 391 -28.76 -18.34 -34.72
N ILE A 392 -29.45 -17.22 -34.94
CA ILE A 392 -28.98 -15.86 -34.66
C ILE A 392 -28.34 -15.76 -33.26
N TYR A 393 -28.92 -16.45 -32.28
CA TYR A 393 -28.51 -16.39 -30.88
C TYR A 393 -27.92 -17.68 -30.34
N ASN A 394 -27.81 -18.75 -31.15
CA ASN A 394 -27.33 -20.07 -30.70
C ASN A 394 -25.97 -20.43 -31.31
N VAL A 395 -25.02 -20.73 -30.42
CA VAL A 395 -23.67 -21.13 -30.78
C VAL A 395 -23.37 -22.49 -30.16
N ALA A 396 -22.97 -23.46 -30.98
CA ALA A 396 -22.46 -24.75 -30.53
C ALA A 396 -20.93 -24.78 -30.68
N ILE A 397 -20.25 -25.14 -29.61
CA ILE A 397 -18.79 -25.20 -29.52
C ILE A 397 -18.42 -26.67 -29.30
N THR A 398 -17.55 -27.21 -30.13
CA THR A 398 -17.07 -28.59 -30.04
C THR A 398 -15.61 -28.59 -29.64
N PHE A 399 -15.23 -29.46 -28.71
CA PHE A 399 -13.86 -29.61 -28.22
C PHE A 399 -13.22 -30.87 -28.79
N ARG A 400 -11.92 -30.82 -29.10
CA ARG A 400 -11.15 -31.97 -29.62
C ARG A 400 -11.01 -33.09 -28.56
N HIS A 401 -10.97 -32.72 -27.29
CA HIS A 401 -10.90 -33.64 -26.16
C HIS A 401 -11.82 -33.18 -25.02
N PRO A 402 -12.16 -34.00 -24.05
CA PRO A 402 -12.92 -33.57 -22.88
C PRO A 402 -12.25 -32.39 -22.17
N CYS A 403 -13.01 -31.41 -21.73
CA CYS A 403 -12.51 -30.29 -20.96
C CYS A 403 -13.36 -30.10 -19.71
N VAL A 404 -12.74 -30.19 -18.54
CA VAL A 404 -13.44 -30.17 -17.24
C VAL A 404 -13.98 -28.78 -16.91
N ARG A 405 -13.34 -27.70 -17.39
CA ARG A 405 -13.71 -26.29 -17.14
C ARG A 405 -13.58 -25.43 -18.39
N PRO A 406 -14.32 -25.70 -19.44
CA PRO A 406 -14.20 -24.90 -20.66
C PRO A 406 -14.66 -23.46 -20.46
N GLU A 407 -15.55 -23.18 -19.48
CA GLU A 407 -16.01 -21.84 -19.13
C GLU A 407 -14.87 -20.89 -18.76
N ALA A 408 -13.79 -21.43 -18.17
CA ALA A 408 -12.65 -20.61 -17.73
C ALA A 408 -11.89 -19.99 -18.91
N TRP A 409 -11.91 -20.62 -20.08
CA TRP A 409 -11.35 -20.05 -21.32
C TRP A 409 -12.16 -18.88 -21.86
N LEU A 410 -13.46 -18.81 -21.54
CA LEU A 410 -14.39 -17.85 -22.07
C LEU A 410 -14.45 -16.54 -21.26
N GLN A 411 -13.55 -16.34 -20.33
CA GLN A 411 -13.40 -15.06 -19.61
C GLN A 411 -12.80 -14.00 -20.55
N THR A 412 -13.56 -13.59 -21.53
CA THR A 412 -13.18 -12.60 -22.56
C THR A 412 -14.37 -11.68 -22.80
N TYR A 413 -14.11 -10.51 -23.40
CA TYR A 413 -15.17 -9.60 -23.84
C TYR A 413 -15.42 -9.74 -25.32
N LEU A 414 -16.60 -9.31 -25.76
CA LEU A 414 -17.03 -9.37 -27.14
C LEU A 414 -16.77 -8.05 -27.87
N LEU A 415 -16.59 -8.14 -29.17
CA LEU A 415 -16.47 -7.02 -30.10
C LEU A 415 -17.59 -7.12 -31.15
N PRO A 416 -18.07 -6.02 -31.75
CA PRO A 416 -19.16 -6.01 -32.71
C PRO A 416 -18.67 -6.43 -34.12
N TYR A 417 -18.23 -7.65 -34.27
CA TYR A 417 -17.69 -8.18 -35.54
C TYR A 417 -18.74 -8.17 -36.65
N THR A 418 -20.02 -8.34 -36.29
CA THR A 418 -21.13 -8.29 -37.26
C THR A 418 -21.47 -6.86 -37.69
N ASN A 419 -20.91 -5.86 -37.01
CA ASN A 419 -21.07 -4.45 -37.33
C ASN A 419 -19.74 -3.70 -37.23
N PRO A 420 -18.81 -3.86 -38.23
CA PRO A 420 -17.46 -3.31 -38.18
C PRO A 420 -17.40 -1.79 -38.01
N SER A 421 -18.42 -1.05 -38.44
CA SER A 421 -18.46 0.42 -38.27
C SER A 421 -18.50 0.86 -36.79
N LEU A 422 -18.82 -0.03 -35.86
CA LEU A 422 -18.76 0.22 -34.43
C LEU A 422 -17.34 0.01 -33.86
N LEU A 423 -16.48 -0.76 -34.52
CA LEU A 423 -15.11 -1.02 -34.04
C LEU A 423 -14.25 0.25 -34.01
N ASP A 424 -14.51 1.19 -34.92
CA ASP A 424 -13.79 2.46 -35.00
C ASP A 424 -14.29 3.49 -33.95
N GLN A 425 -15.33 3.18 -33.18
CA GLN A 425 -15.85 4.09 -32.18
C GLN A 425 -15.00 4.07 -30.91
N PRO A 426 -14.45 5.22 -30.49
CA PRO A 426 -13.70 5.29 -29.25
C PRO A 426 -14.61 4.96 -28.06
N ASP A 427 -14.07 4.25 -27.08
CA ASP A 427 -14.73 3.94 -25.83
C ASP A 427 -16.07 3.17 -25.96
N LEU A 428 -16.23 2.37 -27.03
CA LEU A 428 -17.38 1.49 -27.20
C LEU A 428 -17.50 0.55 -26.00
N SER A 429 -18.69 0.47 -25.42
CA SER A 429 -18.99 -0.35 -24.25
C SER A 429 -20.10 -1.35 -24.57
N SER A 430 -19.96 -2.55 -24.02
CA SER A 430 -21.03 -3.54 -23.93
C SER A 430 -21.50 -3.76 -22.48
N GLY A 431 -20.84 -3.11 -21.53
CA GLY A 431 -21.07 -3.26 -20.09
C GLY A 431 -22.12 -2.30 -19.53
N PRO A 432 -22.34 -2.34 -18.21
CA PRO A 432 -23.33 -1.52 -17.52
C PRO A 432 -23.01 -0.03 -17.49
N TYR A 433 -21.77 0.34 -17.70
CA TYR A 433 -21.30 1.71 -17.79
C TYR A 433 -20.48 1.92 -19.06
N MET A 434 -20.35 3.18 -19.46
CA MET A 434 -19.51 3.61 -20.57
C MET A 434 -18.58 4.73 -20.11
N VAL A 435 -17.41 4.84 -20.72
CA VAL A 435 -16.47 5.92 -20.43
C VAL A 435 -17.08 7.24 -20.91
N HIS A 436 -17.12 8.23 -20.02
CA HIS A 436 -17.55 9.58 -20.36
C HIS A 436 -16.36 10.53 -20.57
N SER A 437 -15.35 10.43 -19.71
CA SER A 437 -14.11 11.20 -19.83
C SER A 437 -12.97 10.52 -19.12
N LYS A 438 -11.77 10.64 -19.68
CA LYS A 438 -10.50 10.18 -19.08
C LYS A 438 -9.65 11.40 -18.79
N GLY A 439 -9.26 11.60 -17.52
CA GLY A 439 -8.29 12.59 -17.07
C GLY A 439 -7.11 11.91 -16.40
N GLU A 440 -6.09 12.67 -16.06
CA GLU A 440 -4.89 12.16 -15.41
C GLU A 440 -5.20 11.58 -14.01
N ASP A 441 -6.02 12.28 -13.22
CA ASP A 441 -6.34 11.91 -11.85
C ASP A 441 -7.75 11.30 -11.68
N GLU A 442 -8.63 11.44 -12.67
CA GLU A 442 -10.02 10.98 -12.58
C GLU A 442 -10.54 10.48 -13.93
N THR A 443 -11.06 9.24 -13.93
CA THR A 443 -11.84 8.69 -15.05
C THR A 443 -13.30 8.60 -14.63
N ARG A 444 -14.19 9.05 -15.52
CA ARG A 444 -15.64 9.09 -15.27
C ARG A 444 -16.36 8.11 -16.17
N TYR A 445 -17.25 7.36 -15.54
CA TYR A 445 -18.13 6.40 -16.21
C TYR A 445 -19.57 6.78 -15.94
N VAL A 446 -20.38 6.77 -16.97
CA VAL A 446 -21.82 7.01 -16.88
C VAL A 446 -22.59 5.75 -17.23
N VAL A 447 -23.81 5.63 -16.70
CA VAL A 447 -24.66 4.49 -16.98
C VAL A 447 -24.84 4.30 -18.49
N ASN A 448 -24.66 3.07 -18.95
CA ASN A 448 -25.08 2.66 -20.29
C ASN A 448 -26.59 2.37 -20.26
N ASP A 449 -27.42 3.31 -20.69
CA ASP A 449 -28.87 3.15 -20.68
C ASP A 449 -29.37 2.05 -21.65
N ARG A 450 -28.48 1.55 -22.54
CA ARG A 450 -28.80 0.44 -23.48
C ARG A 450 -28.41 -0.93 -22.89
N ASP A 451 -27.84 -0.98 -21.70
CA ASP A 451 -27.48 -2.23 -21.02
C ASP A 451 -28.67 -3.12 -20.68
N GLY A 452 -29.86 -2.53 -20.58
CA GLY A 452 -31.13 -3.25 -20.32
C GLY A 452 -31.25 -3.89 -18.93
N GLY A 453 -30.19 -3.77 -18.09
CA GLY A 453 -30.14 -4.38 -16.77
C GLY A 453 -29.91 -3.36 -15.63
N GLY A 454 -30.06 -3.85 -14.40
CA GLY A 454 -29.71 -3.11 -13.19
C GLY A 454 -30.86 -2.43 -12.47
N ALA A 455 -30.67 -2.17 -11.17
CA ALA A 455 -31.62 -1.49 -10.33
C ALA A 455 -31.83 -0.03 -10.77
N ALA A 456 -33.06 0.48 -10.67
CA ALA A 456 -33.37 1.90 -10.95
C ALA A 456 -32.56 2.85 -10.03
N SER A 457 -32.14 2.37 -8.85
CA SER A 457 -31.37 3.09 -7.85
C SER A 457 -29.85 3.01 -8.07
N ARG A 458 -29.35 2.36 -9.15
CA ARG A 458 -27.92 2.27 -9.44
C ARG A 458 -27.31 3.67 -9.65
N PRO A 459 -26.06 3.89 -9.23
CA PRO A 459 -25.38 5.17 -9.45
C PRO A 459 -25.40 5.58 -10.93
N ARG A 460 -25.78 6.84 -11.21
CA ARG A 460 -25.74 7.38 -12.57
C ARG A 460 -24.33 7.67 -13.07
N GLU A 461 -23.41 7.92 -12.15
CA GLU A 461 -22.00 8.14 -12.44
C GLU A 461 -21.13 7.38 -11.44
N ILE A 462 -20.06 6.73 -11.94
CA ILE A 462 -18.94 6.25 -11.17
C ILE A 462 -17.73 7.08 -11.59
N ALA A 463 -17.02 7.67 -10.62
CA ALA A 463 -15.77 8.39 -10.85
C ALA A 463 -14.63 7.65 -10.18
N GLU A 464 -13.71 7.08 -10.95
CA GLU A 464 -12.46 6.53 -10.41
C GLU A 464 -11.45 7.65 -10.23
N ARG A 465 -11.00 7.86 -8.98
CA ARG A 465 -9.97 8.84 -8.63
C ARG A 465 -8.68 8.16 -8.26
N TYR A 466 -7.61 8.51 -8.96
CA TYR A 466 -6.30 7.92 -8.77
C TYR A 466 -5.53 8.55 -7.60
N PHE A 467 -4.96 7.73 -6.74
CA PHE A 467 -4.12 8.12 -5.61
C PHE A 467 -2.75 7.44 -5.69
N ARG A 468 -1.74 8.18 -6.09
CA ARG A 468 -0.36 7.64 -6.20
C ARG A 468 0.32 7.50 -4.84
N GLU A 469 0.04 8.42 -3.92
CA GLU A 469 0.72 8.49 -2.64
C GLU A 469 0.08 7.57 -1.58
N LYS A 470 0.96 6.94 -0.78
CA LYS A 470 0.56 6.09 0.35
C LYS A 470 -0.36 6.84 1.32
N GLY A 471 -1.45 6.22 1.75
CA GLY A 471 -2.38 6.74 2.76
C GLY A 471 -3.35 7.81 2.27
N LYS A 472 -3.16 8.40 1.10
CA LYS A 472 -4.04 9.47 0.59
C LYS A 472 -5.45 9.01 0.26
N ALA A 473 -5.59 7.79 -0.31
CA ALA A 473 -6.90 7.20 -0.59
C ALA A 473 -7.69 6.97 0.70
N LEU A 474 -7.07 6.37 1.72
CA LEU A 474 -7.71 6.13 3.01
C LEU A 474 -8.08 7.45 3.73
N SER A 475 -7.20 8.45 3.65
CA SER A 475 -7.51 9.79 4.17
C SER A 475 -8.72 10.40 3.45
N ALA A 476 -8.77 10.29 2.12
CA ALA A 476 -9.89 10.80 1.32
C ALA A 476 -11.23 10.08 1.63
N LEU A 477 -11.18 8.76 1.90
CA LEU A 477 -12.35 7.98 2.32
C LEU A 477 -12.87 8.46 3.69
N ARG A 478 -11.95 8.61 4.66
CA ARG A 478 -12.31 9.09 6.01
C ARG A 478 -12.84 10.52 6.01
N GLN A 479 -12.42 11.34 5.05
CA GLN A 479 -12.91 12.71 4.85
C GLN A 479 -14.21 12.78 4.04
N GLY A 480 -14.73 11.65 3.55
CA GLY A 480 -15.93 11.59 2.72
C GLY A 480 -15.75 12.15 1.29
N ARG A 481 -14.48 12.37 0.85
CA ARG A 481 -14.19 12.83 -0.53
C ARG A 481 -14.36 11.72 -1.57
N ILE A 482 -14.21 10.47 -1.15
CA ILE A 482 -14.53 9.27 -1.91
C ILE A 482 -15.42 8.37 -1.07
N GLN A 483 -16.16 7.46 -1.67
CA GLN A 483 -17.08 6.55 -0.98
C GLN A 483 -16.56 5.12 -0.92
N ILE A 484 -15.64 4.74 -1.79
CA ILE A 484 -15.09 3.39 -1.88
C ILE A 484 -13.58 3.50 -2.12
N ILE A 485 -12.81 2.55 -1.59
CA ILE A 485 -11.43 2.26 -2.03
C ILE A 485 -11.45 0.85 -2.62
N ASP A 486 -10.99 0.69 -3.87
CA ASP A 486 -10.91 -0.60 -4.55
C ASP A 486 -9.98 -1.57 -3.80
N ARG A 487 -8.76 -1.14 -3.50
CA ARG A 487 -7.79 -1.97 -2.77
C ARG A 487 -7.13 -1.16 -1.67
N LEU A 488 -7.30 -1.63 -0.43
CA LEU A 488 -6.52 -1.16 0.70
C LEU A 488 -5.12 -1.81 0.66
N ALA A 489 -4.12 -1.04 0.94
CA ALA A 489 -2.82 -1.64 1.22
C ALA A 489 -2.91 -2.49 2.51
N PRO A 490 -2.19 -3.64 2.59
CA PRO A 490 -2.30 -4.54 3.73
C PRO A 490 -2.09 -3.86 5.09
N TRP A 491 -1.17 -2.89 5.17
CA TRP A 491 -0.91 -2.09 6.39
C TRP A 491 -2.03 -1.11 6.77
N GLU A 492 -2.99 -0.82 5.86
CA GLU A 492 -4.10 0.10 6.09
C GLU A 492 -5.37 -0.59 6.60
N VAL A 493 -5.49 -1.91 6.43
CA VAL A 493 -6.71 -2.69 6.69
C VAL A 493 -7.21 -2.50 8.13
N GLN A 494 -6.33 -2.60 9.13
CA GLN A 494 -6.72 -2.45 10.52
C GLN A 494 -7.12 -1.01 10.88
N VAL A 495 -6.44 -0.04 10.29
CA VAL A 495 -6.78 1.38 10.48
C VAL A 495 -8.15 1.70 9.88
N ALA A 496 -8.44 1.13 8.72
CA ALA A 496 -9.75 1.29 8.07
C ALA A 496 -10.88 0.60 8.88
N ARG A 497 -10.64 -0.61 9.43
CA ARG A 497 -11.60 -1.32 10.27
C ARG A 497 -11.98 -0.57 11.56
N GLY A 498 -11.04 0.21 12.11
CA GLY A 498 -11.27 1.04 13.29
C GLY A 498 -12.02 2.34 13.01
N ALA A 499 -12.27 2.69 11.76
CA ALA A 499 -12.94 3.94 11.39
C ALA A 499 -14.47 3.77 11.39
N ARG A 500 -15.17 4.67 12.08
CA ARG A 500 -16.64 4.67 12.12
C ARG A 500 -17.24 4.91 10.74
N GLY A 501 -18.37 4.24 10.43
CA GLY A 501 -19.11 4.39 9.18
C GLY A 501 -18.43 3.76 7.96
N LEU A 502 -17.32 3.05 8.15
CA LEU A 502 -16.64 2.31 7.10
C LEU A 502 -16.83 0.80 7.29
N VAL A 503 -17.06 0.13 6.17
CA VAL A 503 -17.09 -1.34 6.07
C VAL A 503 -15.84 -1.76 5.33
N VAL A 504 -15.15 -2.78 5.83
CA VAL A 504 -13.93 -3.35 5.23
C VAL A 504 -14.15 -4.84 5.01
N GLU A 505 -14.15 -5.25 3.75
CA GLU A 505 -14.41 -6.62 3.32
C GLU A 505 -13.24 -7.18 2.50
N PRO A 506 -12.96 -8.48 2.61
CA PRO A 506 -12.01 -9.16 1.73
C PRO A 506 -12.65 -9.48 0.39
N TYR A 507 -11.85 -9.54 -0.67
CA TYR A 507 -12.25 -10.17 -1.92
C TYR A 507 -12.37 -11.70 -1.77
N ALA A 508 -13.10 -12.34 -2.70
CA ALA A 508 -13.44 -13.76 -2.62
C ALA A 508 -12.23 -14.70 -2.77
N ALA A 509 -11.22 -14.27 -3.51
CA ALA A 509 -10.06 -15.09 -3.84
C ALA A 509 -8.75 -14.31 -3.63
N PRO A 510 -7.69 -14.97 -3.16
CA PRO A 510 -6.38 -14.34 -2.99
C PRO A 510 -5.70 -14.12 -4.34
N LEU A 511 -4.75 -13.18 -4.34
CA LEU A 511 -3.78 -12.99 -5.40
C LEU A 511 -2.46 -13.66 -5.01
N VAL A 512 -1.78 -14.20 -6.03
CA VAL A 512 -0.47 -14.85 -5.87
C VAL A 512 0.60 -13.87 -6.35
N HIS A 513 1.59 -13.61 -5.51
CA HIS A 513 2.72 -12.74 -5.83
C HIS A 513 3.97 -13.58 -6.09
N CYS A 514 4.64 -13.32 -7.20
CA CYS A 514 5.86 -14.03 -7.58
C CYS A 514 6.81 -13.16 -8.39
N LEU A 515 8.08 -13.59 -8.50
CA LEU A 515 9.00 -13.06 -9.51
C LEU A 515 9.01 -14.00 -10.71
N VAL A 516 8.78 -13.44 -11.88
CA VAL A 516 8.82 -14.14 -13.16
C VAL A 516 10.21 -13.95 -13.76
N PRO A 517 11.04 -15.01 -13.86
CA PRO A 517 12.34 -14.91 -14.47
C PRO A 517 12.23 -14.93 -16.00
N ASN A 518 13.05 -14.14 -16.68
CA ASN A 518 13.17 -14.20 -18.12
C ASN A 518 14.01 -15.41 -18.54
N LEU A 519 13.37 -16.51 -18.93
CA LEU A 519 14.06 -17.74 -19.31
C LEU A 519 14.84 -17.67 -20.63
N ARG A 520 14.73 -16.56 -21.38
CA ARG A 520 15.52 -16.32 -22.59
C ARG A 520 16.90 -15.71 -22.28
N LYS A 521 17.10 -15.20 -21.06
CA LYS A 521 18.37 -14.60 -20.64
C LYS A 521 19.24 -15.61 -19.86
N PRO A 522 20.55 -15.69 -20.15
CA PRO A 522 21.43 -16.73 -19.59
C PRO A 522 21.42 -16.82 -18.06
N LEU A 523 21.44 -15.68 -17.37
CA LEU A 523 21.48 -15.65 -15.91
C LEU A 523 20.19 -16.15 -15.27
N THR A 524 19.06 -15.64 -15.70
CA THR A 524 17.74 -15.99 -15.15
C THR A 524 17.22 -17.34 -15.69
N ALA A 525 17.72 -17.81 -16.84
CA ALA A 525 17.51 -19.17 -17.31
C ALA A 525 18.28 -20.22 -16.49
N ASN A 526 19.37 -19.82 -15.79
CA ASN A 526 20.15 -20.72 -14.95
C ASN A 526 19.37 -21.10 -13.69
N ARG A 527 19.15 -22.42 -13.50
CA ARG A 527 18.37 -22.94 -12.36
C ARG A 527 19.05 -22.69 -11.01
N THR A 528 20.39 -22.76 -10.95
CA THR A 528 21.17 -22.48 -9.74
C THR A 528 20.94 -21.04 -9.31
N PHE A 529 20.90 -20.10 -10.26
CA PHE A 529 20.59 -18.70 -10.01
C PHE A 529 19.17 -18.49 -9.48
N ARG A 530 18.16 -19.13 -10.09
CA ARG A 530 16.78 -19.02 -9.59
C ARG A 530 16.62 -19.58 -8.17
N ARG A 531 17.38 -20.64 -7.84
CA ARG A 531 17.45 -21.15 -6.46
C ARG A 531 18.13 -20.14 -5.53
N ALA A 532 19.17 -19.45 -5.98
CA ALA A 532 19.80 -18.38 -5.20
C ALA A 532 18.80 -17.29 -4.82
N LEU A 533 17.92 -16.87 -5.75
CA LEU A 533 16.86 -15.91 -5.46
C LEU A 533 15.92 -16.41 -4.36
N VAL A 534 15.50 -17.69 -4.42
CA VAL A 534 14.55 -18.25 -3.42
C VAL A 534 15.17 -18.30 -2.01
N TYR A 535 16.43 -18.69 -1.89
CA TYR A 535 17.12 -18.76 -0.59
C TYR A 535 17.60 -17.39 -0.10
N GLY A 536 17.90 -16.48 -1.01
CA GLY A 536 18.37 -15.13 -0.69
C GLY A 536 17.26 -14.14 -0.30
N LEU A 537 15.99 -14.51 -0.48
CA LEU A 537 14.85 -13.67 -0.15
C LEU A 537 14.19 -14.11 1.16
N ASP A 538 14.18 -13.23 2.15
CA ASP A 538 13.36 -13.38 3.36
C ASP A 538 11.90 -13.04 3.02
N ARG A 539 11.18 -14.04 2.52
CA ARG A 539 9.77 -13.88 2.10
C ARG A 539 8.83 -13.70 3.27
N ALA A 540 9.18 -14.26 4.44
CA ALA A 540 8.39 -14.08 5.65
C ALA A 540 8.55 -12.65 6.17
N GLY A 541 9.78 -12.14 6.29
CA GLY A 541 10.04 -10.76 6.67
C GLY A 541 9.49 -9.74 5.66
N LEU A 542 9.51 -10.06 4.36
CA LEU A 542 8.87 -9.25 3.33
C LEU A 542 7.35 -9.16 3.54
N LEU A 543 6.69 -10.30 3.77
CA LEU A 543 5.25 -10.36 4.02
C LEU A 543 4.88 -9.63 5.32
N ASP A 544 5.66 -9.82 6.38
CA ASP A 544 5.48 -9.09 7.64
C ASP A 544 5.59 -7.58 7.46
N THR A 545 6.57 -7.11 6.70
CA THR A 545 6.73 -5.69 6.35
C THR A 545 5.50 -5.15 5.61
N LEU A 546 4.95 -5.91 4.65
CA LEU A 546 3.75 -5.53 3.92
C LEU A 546 2.50 -5.51 4.81
N CYS A 547 2.41 -6.43 5.75
CA CYS A 547 1.30 -6.49 6.70
C CYS A 547 1.45 -5.51 7.89
N GLY A 548 2.58 -4.77 7.96
CA GLY A 548 2.87 -3.82 9.04
C GLY A 548 3.05 -4.50 10.39
N GLY A 549 3.69 -5.69 10.43
CA GLY A 549 3.93 -6.47 11.65
C GLY A 549 2.67 -7.12 12.23
N ARG A 550 1.62 -7.34 11.43
CA ARG A 550 0.33 -7.89 11.88
C ARG A 550 -0.12 -9.06 11.02
N GLU A 551 -0.74 -10.03 11.63
CA GLU A 551 -1.37 -11.12 10.89
C GLU A 551 -2.58 -10.61 10.10
N LEU A 552 -2.62 -10.92 8.80
CA LEU A 552 -3.72 -10.64 7.90
C LEU A 552 -4.30 -11.96 7.40
N PRO A 553 -5.62 -12.22 7.61
CA PRO A 553 -6.24 -13.42 7.09
C PRO A 553 -6.01 -13.54 5.58
N GLY A 554 -5.52 -14.70 5.15
CA GLY A 554 -5.23 -14.94 3.74
C GLY A 554 -3.80 -14.61 3.31
N ALA A 555 -3.00 -13.94 4.14
CA ALA A 555 -1.59 -13.70 3.89
C ALA A 555 -0.76 -14.93 4.26
N ARG A 556 0.03 -15.46 3.31
CA ARG A 556 0.86 -16.65 3.53
C ARG A 556 2.01 -16.73 2.53
N VAL A 557 3.19 -17.14 2.99
CA VAL A 557 4.29 -17.53 2.10
C VAL A 557 3.93 -18.83 1.39
N ILE A 558 4.18 -18.92 0.09
CA ILE A 558 3.80 -20.03 -0.77
C ILE A 558 5.00 -20.74 -1.39
N SER A 559 4.81 -22.00 -1.79
CA SER A 559 5.84 -22.87 -2.40
C SER A 559 5.72 -22.99 -3.92
N GLY A 560 4.65 -22.45 -4.52
CA GLY A 560 4.39 -22.52 -5.96
C GLY A 560 3.50 -21.38 -6.46
N PRO A 561 3.17 -21.34 -7.75
CA PRO A 561 2.47 -20.21 -8.38
C PRO A 561 0.94 -20.24 -8.23
N PHE A 562 0.41 -21.05 -7.33
CA PHE A 562 -1.01 -21.18 -7.07
C PHE A 562 -1.34 -20.86 -5.63
N ALA A 563 -2.58 -20.47 -5.38
CA ALA A 563 -3.03 -20.13 -4.05
C ALA A 563 -3.09 -21.38 -3.14
N ALA A 564 -2.53 -21.26 -1.95
CA ALA A 564 -2.59 -22.26 -0.89
C ALA A 564 -3.91 -22.17 -0.12
N THR A 565 -4.29 -23.25 0.55
CA THR A 565 -5.53 -23.38 1.31
C THR A 565 -5.63 -22.32 2.43
N LEU A 566 -6.77 -21.69 2.55
CA LEU A 566 -7.14 -20.75 3.61
C LEU A 566 -8.29 -21.35 4.42
N GLY A 567 -7.97 -22.01 5.53
CA GLY A 567 -8.98 -22.61 6.41
C GLY A 567 -9.79 -23.75 5.77
N SER A 568 -11.11 -23.74 5.92
CA SER A 568 -12.03 -24.78 5.44
C SER A 568 -12.46 -24.64 3.97
N GLU A 569 -12.17 -23.52 3.32
CA GLU A 569 -12.56 -23.26 1.92
C GLU A 569 -11.58 -23.94 0.96
N ARG A 570 -12.02 -24.96 0.23
CA ARG A 570 -11.16 -25.90 -0.53
C ARG A 570 -11.16 -25.72 -2.04
N SER A 571 -11.93 -24.80 -2.61
CA SER A 571 -12.35 -24.89 -4.01
C SER A 571 -11.33 -24.46 -5.07
N ILE A 572 -10.53 -23.42 -4.82
CA ILE A 572 -9.45 -23.00 -5.75
C ILE A 572 -8.09 -23.59 -5.37
N HIS A 573 -8.04 -24.32 -4.26
CA HIS A 573 -6.80 -24.88 -3.68
C HIS A 573 -6.45 -26.27 -4.21
N TYR A 574 -7.22 -26.80 -5.14
CA TYR A 574 -6.97 -28.11 -5.74
C TYR A 574 -5.62 -28.19 -6.45
N ALA A 575 -5.04 -27.05 -6.81
CA ALA A 575 -3.76 -26.94 -7.49
C ALA A 575 -2.56 -26.88 -6.53
N TYR A 576 -2.78 -26.65 -5.25
CA TYR A 576 -1.70 -26.52 -4.28
C TYR A 576 -1.49 -27.81 -3.48
N ASP A 577 -0.25 -28.27 -3.41
CA ASP A 577 0.15 -29.41 -2.60
C ASP A 577 0.77 -28.91 -1.29
N ASP A 578 0.01 -28.98 -0.19
CA ASP A 578 0.45 -28.52 1.14
C ASP A 578 1.62 -29.35 1.72
N MET A 579 1.93 -30.52 1.13
CA MET A 579 3.12 -31.30 1.49
C MET A 579 4.41 -30.65 0.98
N ILE A 580 4.34 -29.80 -0.03
CA ILE A 580 5.47 -29.05 -0.56
C ILE A 580 5.61 -27.75 0.22
N LYS A 581 6.52 -27.76 1.20
CA LYS A 581 6.75 -26.56 2.02
C LYS A 581 7.54 -25.48 1.25
N PRO A 582 7.30 -24.19 1.51
CA PRO A 582 8.17 -23.12 1.03
C PRO A 582 9.62 -23.37 1.51
N ARG A 583 10.60 -23.13 0.63
CA ARG A 583 12.02 -23.20 1.04
C ARG A 583 12.30 -22.12 2.07
N GLU A 584 13.08 -22.45 3.08
CA GLU A 584 13.46 -21.52 4.14
C GLU A 584 14.43 -20.45 3.63
N TYR A 585 14.43 -19.30 4.29
CA TYR A 585 15.40 -18.25 4.04
C TYR A 585 16.78 -18.69 4.54
N ASP A 586 17.74 -18.71 3.64
CA ASP A 586 19.16 -18.99 3.93
C ASP A 586 20.07 -18.12 3.06
N PRO A 587 20.41 -16.91 3.51
CA PRO A 587 21.17 -15.96 2.72
C PRO A 587 22.61 -16.45 2.44
N ARG A 588 23.17 -17.33 3.28
CA ARG A 588 24.48 -17.91 3.05
C ARG A 588 24.45 -18.88 1.87
N LEU A 589 23.46 -19.77 1.86
CA LEU A 589 23.22 -20.65 0.73
C LEU A 589 22.85 -19.84 -0.53
N GLY A 590 22.05 -18.78 -0.38
CA GLY A 590 21.71 -17.85 -1.45
C GLY A 590 22.97 -17.24 -2.10
N LEU A 591 23.88 -16.72 -1.29
CA LEU A 591 25.16 -16.15 -1.75
C LEU A 591 26.01 -17.19 -2.48
N MET A 592 26.15 -18.39 -1.91
CA MET A 592 26.95 -19.48 -2.52
C MET A 592 26.37 -19.90 -3.89
N LEU A 593 25.06 -20.06 -3.97
CA LEU A 593 24.38 -20.43 -5.22
C LEU A 593 24.47 -19.30 -6.26
N ALA A 594 24.41 -18.03 -5.84
CA ALA A 594 24.60 -16.89 -6.74
C ALA A 594 26.01 -16.85 -7.33
N ALA A 595 27.04 -17.09 -6.50
CA ALA A 595 28.43 -17.17 -6.95
C ALA A 595 28.66 -18.35 -7.91
N GLN A 596 28.12 -19.54 -7.59
CA GLN A 596 28.19 -20.72 -8.47
C GLN A 596 27.50 -20.43 -9.81
N ALA A 597 26.31 -19.84 -9.79
CA ALA A 597 25.58 -19.52 -11.02
C ALA A 597 26.32 -18.48 -11.88
N ALA A 598 26.97 -17.51 -11.24
CA ALA A 598 27.81 -16.53 -11.95
C ALA A 598 28.97 -17.21 -12.70
N GLU A 599 29.63 -18.17 -12.07
CA GLU A 599 30.70 -18.95 -12.69
C GLU A 599 30.17 -19.82 -13.84
N GLU A 600 29.09 -20.58 -13.62
CA GLU A 600 28.42 -21.41 -14.64
C GLU A 600 28.05 -20.59 -15.88
N VAL A 601 27.42 -19.41 -15.69
CA VAL A 601 27.00 -18.53 -16.76
C VAL A 601 28.20 -17.88 -17.45
N SER A 602 29.19 -17.43 -16.68
CA SER A 602 30.43 -16.84 -17.22
C SER A 602 31.15 -17.81 -18.16
N LEU A 603 31.31 -19.08 -17.75
CA LEU A 603 31.93 -20.12 -18.58
C LEU A 603 31.11 -20.37 -19.86
N ALA A 604 29.78 -20.47 -19.73
CA ALA A 604 28.89 -20.70 -20.86
C ALA A 604 28.91 -19.52 -21.86
N GLU A 605 28.89 -18.28 -21.40
CA GLU A 605 28.94 -17.09 -22.25
C GLU A 605 30.31 -16.91 -22.90
N LYS A 606 31.40 -17.19 -22.18
CA LYS A 606 32.76 -17.20 -22.72
C LYS A 606 32.91 -18.23 -23.86
N ALA A 607 32.35 -19.42 -23.70
CA ALA A 607 32.32 -20.46 -24.75
C ALA A 607 31.55 -20.01 -26.01
N ARG A 608 30.62 -19.05 -25.86
CA ARG A 608 29.88 -18.44 -26.97
C ARG A 608 30.52 -17.14 -27.51
N GLY A 609 31.70 -16.78 -27.00
CA GLY A 609 32.39 -15.54 -27.37
C GLY A 609 31.76 -14.26 -26.78
N ARG A 610 30.98 -14.36 -25.73
CA ARG A 610 30.31 -13.24 -25.07
C ARG A 610 30.87 -13.00 -23.67
N GLU A 611 30.75 -11.75 -23.19
CA GLU A 611 31.18 -11.35 -21.85
C GLU A 611 29.98 -11.42 -20.88
N PHE A 612 30.20 -12.01 -19.71
CA PHE A 612 29.24 -11.99 -18.63
C PHE A 612 29.39 -10.72 -17.78
N LYS A 613 28.32 -9.94 -17.68
CA LYS A 613 28.30 -8.63 -16.99
C LYS A 613 28.17 -8.69 -15.46
N GLY A 614 28.26 -9.88 -14.85
CA GLY A 614 28.12 -10.06 -13.42
C GLY A 614 26.67 -10.22 -12.93
N LEU A 615 26.50 -10.26 -11.61
CA LEU A 615 25.20 -10.46 -10.96
C LEU A 615 24.43 -9.15 -10.86
N SER A 616 23.88 -8.69 -11.98
CA SER A 616 23.03 -7.51 -12.06
C SER A 616 21.70 -7.84 -12.74
N LEU A 617 20.61 -7.31 -12.22
CA LEU A 617 19.23 -7.56 -12.67
C LEU A 617 18.45 -6.28 -12.86
N LEU A 618 17.60 -6.24 -13.87
CA LEU A 618 16.52 -5.29 -14.02
C LEU A 618 15.19 -5.96 -13.61
N LEU A 619 14.63 -5.53 -12.48
CA LEU A 619 13.34 -5.98 -11.95
C LEU A 619 12.26 -4.98 -12.34
N ALA A 620 11.35 -5.39 -13.20
CA ALA A 620 10.16 -4.61 -13.54
C ALA A 620 9.00 -4.93 -12.58
N HIS A 621 8.15 -3.94 -12.30
CA HIS A 621 7.01 -4.11 -11.39
C HIS A 621 5.86 -3.15 -11.73
N PRO A 622 4.61 -3.50 -11.38
CA PRO A 622 3.47 -2.59 -11.46
C PRO A 622 3.62 -1.33 -10.60
N GLY A 623 2.92 -0.27 -10.98
CA GLY A 623 2.98 1.03 -10.31
C GLY A 623 2.12 1.15 -9.05
N ASP A 624 1.65 0.06 -8.44
CA ASP A 624 0.87 0.10 -7.20
C ASP A 624 1.74 0.17 -5.93
N PRO A 625 1.21 0.65 -4.78
CA PRO A 625 1.98 0.83 -3.56
C PRO A 625 2.57 -0.46 -2.97
N VAL A 626 1.88 -1.60 -3.13
CA VAL A 626 2.32 -2.91 -2.61
C VAL A 626 3.52 -3.40 -3.42
N ALA A 627 3.42 -3.36 -4.74
CA ALA A 627 4.50 -3.75 -5.64
C ALA A 627 5.75 -2.86 -5.45
N ARG A 628 5.59 -1.53 -5.30
CA ARG A 628 6.71 -0.61 -5.03
C ARG A 628 7.43 -0.96 -3.73
N LEU A 629 6.69 -1.19 -2.64
CA LEU A 629 7.28 -1.55 -1.35
C LEU A 629 7.95 -2.92 -1.41
N ALA A 630 7.28 -3.92 -1.98
CA ALA A 630 7.81 -5.26 -2.14
C ALA A 630 9.12 -5.26 -2.95
N CYS A 631 9.15 -4.62 -4.11
CA CYS A 631 10.33 -4.59 -4.97
C CYS A 631 11.48 -3.78 -4.37
N SER A 632 11.19 -2.71 -3.63
CA SER A 632 12.21 -1.98 -2.86
C SER A 632 12.87 -2.86 -1.79
N THR A 633 12.07 -3.64 -1.05
CA THR A 633 12.56 -4.59 -0.05
C THR A 633 13.34 -5.74 -0.69
N ILE A 634 12.82 -6.32 -1.78
CA ILE A 634 13.51 -7.37 -2.56
C ILE A 634 14.89 -6.88 -3.04
N ARG A 635 14.98 -5.66 -3.57
CA ARG A 635 16.25 -5.05 -3.97
C ARG A 635 17.25 -5.01 -2.82
N GLN A 636 16.82 -4.56 -1.65
CA GLN A 636 17.68 -4.49 -0.46
C GLN A 636 18.17 -5.88 -0.01
N GLN A 637 17.26 -6.86 0.01
CA GLN A 637 17.61 -8.23 0.41
C GLN A 637 18.58 -8.91 -0.58
N LEU A 638 18.33 -8.77 -1.89
CA LEU A 638 19.19 -9.34 -2.93
C LEU A 638 20.59 -8.70 -2.95
N GLN A 639 20.69 -7.42 -2.59
CA GLN A 639 21.97 -6.74 -2.45
C GLN A 639 22.85 -7.38 -1.34
N LEU A 640 22.22 -7.88 -0.26
CA LEU A 640 22.93 -8.56 0.83
C LEU A 640 23.57 -9.90 0.37
N VAL A 641 23.02 -10.53 -0.64
CA VAL A 641 23.56 -11.76 -1.25
C VAL A 641 24.35 -11.50 -2.54
N GLY A 642 24.82 -10.26 -2.72
CA GLY A 642 25.73 -9.89 -3.81
C GLY A 642 25.08 -9.71 -5.18
N ILE A 643 23.75 -9.60 -5.26
CA ILE A 643 23.01 -9.39 -6.50
C ILE A 643 22.56 -7.93 -6.58
N ALA A 644 23.07 -7.18 -7.56
CA ALA A 644 22.66 -5.81 -7.81
C ALA A 644 21.30 -5.78 -8.54
N VAL A 645 20.35 -5.00 -8.03
CA VAL A 645 19.00 -4.89 -8.64
C VAL A 645 18.66 -3.44 -8.94
N SER A 646 18.32 -3.19 -10.21
CA SER A 646 17.68 -1.94 -10.66
C SER A 646 16.18 -2.15 -10.80
N LEU A 647 15.38 -1.15 -10.43
CA LEU A 647 13.91 -1.21 -10.50
C LEU A 647 13.40 -0.43 -11.71
N LYS A 648 12.37 -0.97 -12.38
CA LYS A 648 11.65 -0.34 -13.48
C LYS A 648 10.15 -0.44 -13.24
N GLU A 649 9.47 0.69 -13.11
CA GLU A 649 8.01 0.69 -13.03
C GLU A 649 7.41 0.46 -14.43
N LEU A 650 6.48 -0.48 -14.53
CA LEU A 650 5.76 -0.78 -15.77
C LEU A 650 4.72 0.31 -16.07
N ALA A 651 4.49 0.54 -17.36
CA ALA A 651 3.40 1.43 -17.79
C ALA A 651 2.03 0.84 -17.36
N PRO A 652 1.03 1.69 -17.08
CA PRO A 652 -0.33 1.23 -16.80
C PRO A 652 -0.89 0.32 -17.90
N GLY A 653 -1.41 -0.85 -17.52
CA GLY A 653 -1.94 -1.84 -18.47
C GLY A 653 -0.90 -2.73 -19.15
N ALA A 654 0.38 -2.57 -18.83
CA ALA A 654 1.41 -3.47 -19.33
C ALA A 654 1.25 -4.88 -18.74
N SER A 655 1.55 -5.90 -19.54
CA SER A 655 1.59 -7.28 -19.06
C SER A 655 2.78 -7.53 -18.15
N CYS A 656 2.59 -8.39 -17.15
CA CYS A 656 3.68 -8.94 -16.33
C CYS A 656 4.48 -10.04 -17.04
N ARG A 657 4.29 -10.22 -18.34
CA ARG A 657 5.12 -11.10 -19.19
C ARG A 657 6.50 -10.48 -19.36
N VAL A 658 7.54 -11.31 -19.31
CA VAL A 658 8.92 -10.85 -19.54
C VAL A 658 9.13 -10.37 -20.97
N THR A 659 9.83 -9.25 -21.11
CA THR A 659 10.30 -8.68 -22.39
C THR A 659 11.82 -8.79 -22.48
N ASP A 660 12.40 -8.55 -23.65
CA ASP A 660 13.84 -8.75 -23.86
C ASP A 660 14.72 -7.81 -23.03
N ASP A 661 14.18 -6.67 -22.61
CA ASP A 661 14.89 -5.66 -21.83
C ASP A 661 14.89 -5.93 -20.32
N VAL A 662 14.01 -6.81 -19.79
CA VAL A 662 13.92 -7.10 -18.34
C VAL A 662 14.46 -8.48 -17.99
N ASP A 663 14.98 -8.63 -16.75
CA ASP A 663 15.48 -9.90 -16.24
C ASP A 663 14.47 -10.61 -15.35
N LEU A 664 13.76 -9.83 -14.56
CA LEU A 664 12.69 -10.29 -13.66
C LEU A 664 11.48 -9.37 -13.78
N VAL A 665 10.30 -9.91 -13.61
CA VAL A 665 9.06 -9.14 -13.42
C VAL A 665 8.40 -9.56 -12.11
N TYR A 666 8.06 -8.60 -11.27
CA TYR A 666 7.18 -8.84 -10.14
C TYR A 666 5.74 -8.91 -10.66
N ALA A 667 5.12 -10.07 -10.49
CA ALA A 667 3.78 -10.33 -10.96
C ALA A 667 2.83 -10.59 -9.80
N GLU A 668 1.64 -10.02 -9.94
CA GLU A 668 0.48 -10.19 -9.08
C GLU A 668 -0.59 -10.91 -9.90
N LEU A 669 -0.88 -12.16 -9.54
CA LEU A 669 -1.63 -13.06 -10.39
C LEU A 669 -2.99 -13.44 -9.79
N ALA A 670 -4.05 -13.17 -10.54
CA ALA A 670 -5.40 -13.66 -10.28
C ALA A 670 -5.60 -15.05 -10.90
N ALA A 671 -4.78 -16.03 -10.49
CA ALA A 671 -4.81 -17.42 -10.97
C ALA A 671 -5.93 -18.20 -10.27
N TRP A 672 -7.18 -17.85 -10.56
CA TRP A 672 -8.35 -18.37 -9.84
C TRP A 672 -8.91 -19.68 -10.42
N GLU A 673 -8.55 -20.00 -11.66
CA GLU A 673 -8.85 -21.31 -12.24
C GLU A 673 -7.56 -21.98 -12.75
N PRO A 674 -6.78 -22.56 -11.83
CA PRO A 674 -5.47 -23.11 -12.15
C PRO A 674 -5.45 -24.15 -13.27
N VAL A 675 -6.54 -24.90 -13.51
CA VAL A 675 -6.62 -25.88 -14.61
C VAL A 675 -6.43 -25.24 -15.98
N VAL A 676 -6.78 -23.96 -16.12
CA VAL A 676 -6.60 -23.15 -17.34
C VAL A 676 -5.42 -22.23 -17.20
N ASP A 677 -5.28 -21.56 -16.03
CA ASP A 677 -4.29 -20.52 -15.81
C ASP A 677 -2.86 -21.10 -15.74
N ALA A 678 -2.70 -22.39 -15.40
CA ALA A 678 -1.38 -23.02 -15.37
C ALA A 678 -0.62 -22.88 -16.68
N ARG A 679 -1.29 -23.05 -17.82
CA ARG A 679 -0.66 -22.88 -19.14
C ARG A 679 -0.32 -21.42 -19.44
N ARG A 680 -1.21 -20.50 -19.09
CA ARG A 680 -1.00 -19.04 -19.24
C ARG A 680 0.19 -18.53 -18.44
N ILE A 681 0.46 -19.15 -17.30
CA ILE A 681 1.55 -18.76 -16.37
C ILE A 681 2.85 -19.51 -16.68
N LEU A 682 2.80 -20.84 -16.85
CA LEU A 682 3.95 -21.73 -16.86
C LEU A 682 4.25 -22.35 -18.23
N GLY A 683 3.39 -22.14 -19.22
CA GLY A 683 3.56 -22.70 -20.57
C GLY A 683 4.70 -22.07 -21.36
N GLU A 684 4.97 -22.59 -22.54
CA GLU A 684 6.00 -22.08 -23.44
C GLU A 684 5.74 -20.60 -23.81
N ASP A 685 4.47 -20.28 -24.07
CA ASP A 685 3.99 -18.92 -24.29
C ASP A 685 3.56 -18.21 -23.00
N GLY A 686 3.96 -18.72 -21.83
CA GLY A 686 3.62 -18.18 -20.54
C GLY A 686 4.41 -16.93 -20.17
N LEU A 687 4.24 -16.49 -18.91
CA LEU A 687 4.83 -15.23 -18.42
C LEU A 687 6.36 -15.20 -18.52
N ALA A 688 7.03 -16.34 -18.31
CA ALA A 688 8.50 -16.44 -18.31
C ALA A 688 9.13 -16.52 -19.71
N GLY A 689 8.31 -16.58 -20.77
CA GLY A 689 8.77 -16.66 -22.15
C GLY A 689 9.46 -17.99 -22.49
N GLY A 690 9.08 -19.07 -21.82
CA GLY A 690 9.57 -20.41 -22.03
C GLY A 690 9.23 -21.34 -20.87
N CYS A 691 9.36 -22.65 -21.08
CA CYS A 691 9.21 -23.65 -20.03
C CYS A 691 10.13 -24.87 -20.29
N SER A 692 10.29 -25.70 -19.27
CA SER A 692 11.04 -26.93 -19.42
C SER A 692 10.24 -28.04 -20.13
N PRO A 693 10.91 -29.03 -20.74
CA PRO A 693 10.23 -30.18 -21.30
C PRO A 693 9.36 -30.94 -20.29
N TYR A 694 9.77 -30.98 -19.02
CA TYR A 694 9.01 -31.60 -17.95
C TYR A 694 7.73 -30.84 -17.63
N MET A 695 7.80 -29.51 -17.59
CA MET A 695 6.64 -28.65 -17.41
C MET A 695 5.68 -28.74 -18.60
N SER A 696 6.20 -28.69 -19.83
CA SER A 696 5.41 -28.86 -21.05
C SER A 696 4.66 -30.20 -21.06
N LEU A 697 5.33 -31.29 -20.66
CA LEU A 697 4.68 -32.61 -20.53
C LEU A 697 3.59 -32.62 -19.47
N ALA A 698 3.86 -32.04 -18.30
CA ALA A 698 2.88 -31.97 -17.19
C ALA A 698 1.64 -31.16 -17.57
N LEU A 699 1.80 -30.05 -18.30
CA LEU A 699 0.69 -29.23 -18.81
C LEU A 699 -0.16 -30.00 -19.83
N ARG A 700 0.46 -30.70 -20.80
CA ARG A 700 -0.26 -31.55 -21.76
C ARG A 700 -1.05 -32.66 -21.06
N GLN A 701 -0.48 -33.26 -19.99
CA GLN A 701 -1.18 -34.24 -19.20
C GLN A 701 -2.37 -33.68 -18.42
N LEU A 702 -2.27 -32.41 -17.97
CA LEU A 702 -3.39 -31.71 -17.35
C LEU A 702 -4.52 -31.46 -18.34
N GLU A 703 -4.19 -31.02 -19.55
CA GLU A 703 -5.17 -30.72 -20.60
C GLU A 703 -5.95 -31.94 -21.07
N SER A 704 -5.35 -33.15 -20.94
CA SER A 704 -6.02 -34.41 -21.24
C SER A 704 -6.88 -34.99 -20.09
N ALA A 705 -6.90 -34.30 -18.93
CA ALA A 705 -7.66 -34.76 -17.76
C ALA A 705 -9.17 -34.76 -18.05
N SER A 706 -9.82 -35.89 -17.73
CA SER A 706 -11.24 -36.11 -18.01
C SER A 706 -12.16 -35.94 -16.80
N ASP A 707 -11.58 -35.86 -15.61
CA ASP A 707 -12.32 -35.66 -14.35
C ASP A 707 -11.51 -34.88 -13.32
N TRP A 708 -12.18 -34.48 -12.23
CA TRP A 708 -11.56 -33.66 -11.17
C TRP A 708 -10.53 -34.42 -10.33
N GLY A 709 -10.56 -35.74 -10.30
CA GLY A 709 -9.53 -36.58 -9.64
C GLY A 709 -8.21 -36.44 -10.39
N GLU A 710 -8.27 -36.60 -11.72
CA GLU A 710 -7.13 -36.41 -12.61
C GLU A 710 -6.62 -34.98 -12.55
N VAL A 711 -7.50 -33.97 -12.68
CA VAL A 711 -7.11 -32.56 -12.57
C VAL A 711 -6.30 -32.30 -11.30
N ARG A 712 -6.78 -32.72 -10.14
CA ARG A 712 -6.07 -32.56 -8.86
C ARG A 712 -4.71 -33.27 -8.87
N SER A 713 -4.64 -34.48 -9.35
CA SER A 713 -3.39 -35.22 -9.45
C SER A 713 -2.36 -34.54 -10.35
N ARG A 714 -2.79 -34.07 -11.53
CA ARG A 714 -1.93 -33.38 -12.50
C ARG A 714 -1.50 -32.00 -12.00
N MET A 715 -2.39 -31.24 -11.34
CA MET A 715 -2.04 -29.95 -10.76
C MET A 715 -0.99 -30.08 -9.64
N ARG A 716 -1.09 -31.10 -8.78
CA ARG A 716 -0.04 -31.40 -7.79
C ARG A 716 1.29 -31.77 -8.45
N GLN A 717 1.26 -32.48 -9.57
CA GLN A 717 2.46 -32.78 -10.36
C GLN A 717 3.07 -31.49 -10.92
N ILE A 718 2.26 -30.58 -11.50
CA ILE A 718 2.71 -29.27 -11.99
C ILE A 718 3.33 -28.44 -10.87
N HIS A 719 2.68 -28.40 -9.68
CA HIS A 719 3.24 -27.70 -8.53
C HIS A 719 4.61 -28.28 -8.14
N ARG A 720 4.76 -29.59 -8.13
CA ARG A 720 6.03 -30.27 -7.82
C ARG A 720 7.13 -29.91 -8.83
N VAL A 721 6.82 -29.94 -10.11
CA VAL A 721 7.77 -29.53 -11.18
C VAL A 721 8.12 -28.06 -11.05
N ALA A 722 7.14 -27.18 -10.85
CA ALA A 722 7.37 -25.74 -10.67
C ALA A 722 8.27 -25.45 -9.46
N HIS A 723 8.06 -26.14 -8.36
CA HIS A 723 8.89 -26.02 -7.16
C HIS A 723 10.32 -26.56 -7.37
N GLN A 724 10.48 -27.72 -8.05
CA GLN A 724 11.79 -28.31 -8.28
C GLN A 724 12.64 -27.47 -9.24
N GLU A 725 12.04 -26.97 -10.31
CA GLU A 725 12.74 -26.21 -11.34
C GLU A 725 12.82 -24.70 -11.03
N VAL A 726 12.07 -24.26 -10.03
CA VAL A 726 11.91 -22.81 -9.75
C VAL A 726 11.49 -22.09 -11.04
N ALA A 727 10.45 -22.60 -11.69
CA ALA A 727 9.92 -21.98 -12.93
C ALA A 727 9.52 -20.52 -12.71
N LEU A 728 8.98 -20.22 -11.53
CA LEU A 728 8.80 -18.88 -10.97
C LEU A 728 9.36 -18.86 -9.55
N VAL A 729 9.74 -17.68 -9.05
CA VAL A 729 10.11 -17.49 -7.64
C VAL A 729 8.85 -17.15 -6.86
N PRO A 730 8.21 -18.11 -6.16
CA PRO A 730 7.00 -17.82 -5.40
C PRO A 730 7.34 -16.99 -4.18
N LEU A 731 6.59 -15.94 -3.93
CA LEU A 731 6.77 -15.06 -2.78
C LEU A 731 5.72 -15.37 -1.71
N TYR A 732 4.53 -14.90 -1.93
CA TYR A 732 3.42 -15.01 -0.98
C TYR A 732 2.09 -14.91 -1.72
N GLN A 733 1.02 -15.23 -1.03
CA GLN A 733 -0.35 -14.85 -1.42
C GLN A 733 -0.89 -13.80 -0.45
N LEU A 734 -1.77 -12.95 -0.95
CA LEU A 734 -2.53 -11.98 -0.17
C LEU A 734 -4.01 -12.04 -0.57
N THR A 735 -4.89 -11.94 0.41
CA THR A 735 -6.29 -11.63 0.15
C THR A 735 -6.47 -10.13 0.28
N ASP A 736 -6.72 -9.47 -0.83
CA ASP A 736 -6.94 -8.04 -0.84
C ASP A 736 -8.26 -7.66 -0.18
N HIS A 737 -8.30 -6.45 0.34
CA HIS A 737 -9.45 -5.88 0.99
C HIS A 737 -9.85 -4.59 0.29
N PHE A 738 -11.14 -4.34 0.22
CA PHE A 738 -11.70 -3.05 -0.17
C PHE A 738 -12.43 -2.42 1.03
N ALA A 739 -12.60 -1.11 0.97
CA ALA A 739 -13.32 -0.39 2.00
C ALA A 739 -14.37 0.54 1.38
N TYR A 740 -15.51 0.66 2.02
CA TYR A 740 -16.57 1.54 1.54
C TYR A 740 -17.37 2.13 2.70
N HIS A 741 -18.03 3.24 2.41
CA HIS A 741 -18.94 3.87 3.35
C HIS A 741 -20.23 3.04 3.46
N GLU A 742 -20.74 2.84 4.67
CA GLU A 742 -21.94 2.03 4.96
C GLU A 742 -23.20 2.47 4.20
N SER A 743 -23.22 3.69 3.66
CA SER A 743 -24.30 4.17 2.78
C SER A 743 -24.36 3.50 1.41
N ILE A 744 -23.30 2.80 0.99
CA ILE A 744 -23.29 2.05 -0.27
C ILE A 744 -23.78 0.63 0.00
N GLN A 745 -24.81 0.21 -0.75
CA GLN A 745 -25.38 -1.12 -0.63
C GLN A 745 -25.27 -1.88 -1.97
N GLY A 746 -25.48 -3.19 -1.95
CA GLY A 746 -25.50 -4.02 -3.16
C GLY A 746 -24.13 -4.41 -3.70
N ILE A 747 -23.01 -4.08 -3.01
CA ILE A 747 -21.67 -4.54 -3.42
C ILE A 747 -21.57 -6.06 -3.36
N GLY A 748 -22.31 -6.68 -2.44
CA GLY A 748 -22.27 -8.12 -2.21
C GLY A 748 -21.21 -8.51 -1.18
N THR A 749 -21.36 -9.72 -0.66
CA THR A 749 -20.41 -10.28 0.31
C THR A 749 -19.25 -10.93 -0.46
N ARG A 750 -18.01 -10.50 -0.20
CA ARG A 750 -16.80 -11.06 -0.81
C ARG A 750 -16.89 -11.15 -2.36
N PRO A 751 -17.05 -10.03 -3.09
CA PRO A 751 -17.03 -10.06 -4.55
C PRO A 751 -15.65 -10.49 -5.05
N VAL A 752 -15.56 -10.94 -6.30
CA VAL A 752 -14.27 -11.31 -6.92
C VAL A 752 -13.50 -10.07 -7.34
N THR A 753 -14.23 -9.07 -7.86
CA THR A 753 -13.72 -7.73 -8.20
C THR A 753 -14.72 -6.69 -7.74
N LEU A 754 -14.28 -5.46 -7.55
CA LEU A 754 -15.12 -4.39 -7.02
C LEU A 754 -16.43 -4.24 -7.79
N TYR A 755 -16.40 -4.26 -9.11
CA TYR A 755 -17.58 -3.98 -9.95
C TYR A 755 -18.39 -5.21 -10.35
N GLN A 756 -18.13 -6.39 -9.76
CA GLN A 756 -18.85 -7.62 -10.08
C GLN A 756 -20.38 -7.45 -10.00
N ASN A 757 -20.87 -6.72 -8.99
CA ASN A 757 -22.30 -6.53 -8.74
C ASN A 757 -22.71 -5.07 -8.95
N VAL A 758 -22.00 -4.31 -9.78
CA VAL A 758 -22.22 -2.85 -9.93
C VAL A 758 -23.63 -2.48 -10.38
N GLN A 759 -24.31 -3.36 -11.11
CA GLN A 759 -25.70 -3.19 -11.52
C GLN A 759 -26.69 -3.23 -10.34
N GLN A 760 -26.31 -3.82 -9.21
CA GLN A 760 -27.10 -3.93 -7.99
C GLN A 760 -26.75 -2.85 -6.96
N TRP A 761 -25.73 -2.05 -7.25
CA TRP A 761 -25.31 -1.01 -6.33
C TRP A 761 -26.40 0.01 -6.10
N GLN A 762 -26.52 0.41 -4.85
CA GLN A 762 -27.39 1.49 -4.42
C GLN A 762 -26.53 2.48 -3.63
N ALA A 763 -26.39 3.67 -4.16
CA ALA A 763 -25.77 4.75 -3.40
C ALA A 763 -26.84 5.30 -2.43
N GLY A 764 -26.75 4.90 -1.17
CA GLY A 764 -27.61 5.46 -0.14
C GLY A 764 -27.23 6.91 0.14
N PHE A 765 -28.21 7.71 0.52
CA PHE A 765 -27.94 9.07 0.99
C PHE A 765 -27.38 9.01 2.41
N SER A 766 -26.17 9.52 2.59
CA SER A 766 -25.54 9.69 3.89
C SER A 766 -25.23 11.17 4.11
N TYR A 767 -25.60 11.67 5.27
CA TYR A 767 -25.36 13.06 5.63
C TYR A 767 -24.50 13.15 6.88
N SER A 768 -23.28 13.63 6.75
CA SER A 768 -22.28 13.66 7.83
C SER A 768 -22.65 14.60 8.99
N GLY A 769 -23.67 15.45 8.82
CA GLY A 769 -24.21 16.31 9.88
C GLY A 769 -24.93 15.56 11.00
N ASP A 770 -25.40 14.34 10.74
CA ASP A 770 -26.12 13.52 11.72
C ASP A 770 -25.18 12.66 12.60
N GLN A 771 -23.87 12.69 12.30
CA GLN A 771 -22.83 11.92 13.03
C GLN A 771 -22.03 12.84 13.96
N GLN A 772 -22.57 13.15 15.11
CA GLN A 772 -21.85 13.82 16.23
C GLN A 772 -21.58 12.86 17.38
#